data_8be8936871bc818f62ba2ba03495bde3
#
_entry.id   8be8936871bc818f62ba2ba03495bde3
#
_cell.length_a   1.000
_cell.length_b   1.000
_cell.length_c   1.000
_cell.angle_alpha   90.00
_cell.angle_beta   90.00
_cell.angle_gamma   90.00
#
_symmetry.space_group_name_H-M   'P 1'
#
loop_
_entity.id
_entity.type
_entity.pdbx_description
1 polymer ?
#
loop_
_entity_poly.entity_id
_entity_poly.type
_entity_poly.pdbx_seq_one_letter_code
_entity_poly.pdbx_strand_id
1 'polypeptide(L)'
;MAFIGRGVWKACRQPLSPLCRGTTHRYSSHTTEKSVPYEKTLKQEAGLSGPTKPLPKSADVVVIGGGSLGCQTLYHLCKLGMTNVVLLERDRLTAGTTWHTAGLLWQLRPSDTEVELLAHTRNVISSELVEETGLETGWIQNGGLFIASNKQRLDEYKRLMSLGKVYGIESYVLSPAETKDLYPLMNVKDLYGTLYVPKDGTMDPAGTCTTLSRAASARGATVIENCPVTGIQVKPDDLGVKRVKAVDTPHGTIQTPCVVNCAGVWATKLGEMAGVNVPLIAMHHAYVVTERIEGIQNMPNVRDHDASVYLRLQGDALSVGGYEQNPIFWDEVSDKFAFSLFDLDWDVFMQHIEGAVNRVPALEQTGIKSTVCGPESFTADHKPLMGEAPEVRGFFLGCGFNSAGMMLGGGCGKELAHWIVHGRPEKDMYGYDIRRFHHSLTNNNRWIRERSHESYAKNYSVVFPYDEPLASRNMRKDPCFRNRAACFKKDTVLDYDYYGAYDVPKNTVYPYSEILGKEYTFDFPPHHDVIRDECLTCRNAVAVFNMSYFGKFYLIGSDAKKAADWLFTADVNKAPGSTVYTCMLNQRGGVESDLTDQGFQCSLVDHTEDMGMISIQGPKSRELLQQVMDADLSNEAFPFSTHKIVDVAGHKVRAMRLSFVGEMGWELHIPKESCLPVYNAVMAAGAKHGIRNAGYRAIDSLSIEKGYRHWHADLRPDDTPLEAGLAFTCKLKSSVPFLGRTALEAQKSKGLHRRIVCFTVDEKVPMFGLEAIFRDGVPVGHLRRSEFGFAIDKTIGYGYIRNPDGEFTLERMGVTYKATAHLKSPFDPENKRVKGVRGSLKLCSHPRDLLLLPITLPENRGPHFQAMSKDK
;
A
#
# COMPACT_ATOMS: atom_id res chain seq x y z
N MET A 1 -34.46 16.05 2.67
CA MET A 1 -33.65 15.25 3.57
C MET A 1 -33.53 15.77 5.01
N ALA A 2 -34.23 16.83 5.38
CA ALA A 2 -34.18 17.38 6.76
C ALA A 2 -35.32 16.91 7.68
N PHE A 3 -36.13 15.95 7.26
CA PHE A 3 -37.34 15.55 8.00
C PHE A 3 -37.29 14.13 8.58
N ILE A 4 -36.29 13.29 8.21
CA ILE A 4 -36.18 11.92 8.74
C ILE A 4 -35.32 11.86 10.01
N GLY A 5 -34.40 12.83 10.23
CA GLY A 5 -33.52 12.84 11.40
C GLY A 5 -34.18 13.23 12.73
N ARG A 6 -35.38 13.79 12.73
CA ARG A 6 -36.05 14.23 13.98
C ARG A 6 -36.88 13.14 14.68
N GLY A 7 -37.26 12.09 13.98
CA GLY A 7 -38.04 10.98 14.55
C GLY A 7 -37.17 10.02 15.36
N VAL A 8 -36.05 9.62 14.82
CA VAL A 8 -35.09 8.69 15.44
C VAL A 8 -34.43 9.33 16.65
N TRP A 9 -34.13 10.64 16.60
CA TRP A 9 -33.58 11.38 17.73
C TRP A 9 -34.52 11.47 18.95
N LYS A 10 -35.84 11.45 18.73
CA LYS A 10 -36.79 11.41 19.85
C LYS A 10 -36.88 10.05 20.52
N ALA A 11 -36.69 8.96 19.78
CA ALA A 11 -36.68 7.61 20.34
C ALA A 11 -35.42 7.37 21.18
N CYS A 12 -34.25 7.86 20.75
CA CYS A 12 -32.98 7.72 21.47
C CYS A 12 -32.81 8.70 22.64
N ARG A 13 -33.54 9.83 22.69
CA ARG A 13 -33.52 10.79 23.80
C ARG A 13 -34.58 10.52 24.89
N GLN A 14 -35.52 9.64 24.65
CA GLN A 14 -36.30 9.14 25.78
C GLN A 14 -35.39 8.24 26.63
N PRO A 15 -35.42 8.37 27.98
CA PRO A 15 -34.61 7.51 28.79
C PRO A 15 -34.88 6.08 28.37
N LEU A 16 -33.81 5.37 28.00
CA LEU A 16 -33.84 3.96 27.65
C LEU A 16 -34.91 3.26 28.48
N SER A 17 -35.78 2.51 27.85
CA SER A 17 -36.82 1.76 28.54
C SER A 17 -36.19 0.98 29.70
N PRO A 18 -36.93 0.69 30.78
CA PRO A 18 -36.38 -0.04 31.93
C PRO A 18 -35.66 -1.35 31.56
N LEU A 19 -35.85 -1.87 30.35
CA LEU A 19 -35.14 -3.05 29.83
C LEU A 19 -33.64 -2.82 29.53
N CYS A 20 -33.23 -1.63 29.10
CA CYS A 20 -31.79 -1.30 28.94
C CYS A 20 -31.13 -0.93 30.27
N ARG A 21 -31.92 -0.51 31.30
CA ARG A 21 -31.39 -0.26 32.64
C ARG A 21 -31.40 -1.51 33.54
N GLY A 22 -32.06 -2.59 33.14
CA GLY A 22 -32.25 -3.76 33.96
C GLY A 22 -31.07 -4.74 34.02
N THR A 23 -30.11 -4.63 33.16
CA THR A 23 -28.92 -5.51 33.15
C THR A 23 -27.75 -5.03 33.99
N THR A 24 -27.75 -3.77 34.42
CA THR A 24 -26.69 -3.26 35.28
C THR A 24 -27.00 -3.41 36.78
N HIS A 25 -28.22 -3.83 37.18
CA HIS A 25 -28.64 -3.86 38.59
C HIS A 25 -28.97 -5.23 39.15
N ARG A 26 -28.73 -6.34 38.48
CA ARG A 26 -29.02 -7.65 39.10
C ARG A 26 -27.82 -8.51 39.50
N TYR A 27 -26.61 -7.94 39.48
CA TYR A 27 -25.43 -8.62 40.04
C TYR A 27 -24.89 -8.01 41.35
N SER A 28 -25.63 -7.14 41.99
CA SER A 28 -25.14 -6.46 43.22
C SER A 28 -25.88 -6.87 44.51
N SER A 29 -26.50 -8.04 44.55
CA SER A 29 -27.05 -8.49 45.82
C SER A 29 -26.86 -9.98 46.11
N HIS A 30 -25.63 -10.41 46.19
CA HIS A 30 -25.19 -11.52 47.05
C HIS A 30 -23.69 -11.72 46.84
N THR A 31 -22.99 -11.28 47.76
CA THR A 31 -21.71 -11.54 48.35
C THR A 31 -20.91 -10.26 48.54
N THR A 32 -20.75 -9.86 49.76
CA THR A 32 -19.75 -8.92 50.24
C THR A 32 -18.33 -9.56 50.14
N GLU A 33 -17.92 -9.98 48.95
CA GLU A 33 -16.51 -10.10 48.65
C GLU A 33 -16.09 -8.81 48.00
N LYS A 34 -15.23 -8.05 48.70
CA LYS A 34 -14.55 -6.89 48.14
C LYS A 34 -13.93 -7.30 46.81
N SER A 35 -14.42 -6.77 45.69
CA SER A 35 -13.79 -6.89 44.40
C SER A 35 -12.32 -6.47 44.55
N VAL A 36 -11.40 -7.40 44.51
CA VAL A 36 -9.98 -7.13 44.47
C VAL A 36 -9.74 -6.39 43.16
N PRO A 37 -9.16 -5.21 43.17
CA PRO A 37 -8.88 -4.49 41.92
C PRO A 37 -8.13 -5.41 40.98
N TYR A 38 -8.53 -5.43 39.70
CA TYR A 38 -7.93 -6.26 38.63
C TYR A 38 -6.38 -6.25 38.65
N GLU A 39 -5.77 -5.10 38.95
CA GLU A 39 -4.33 -4.99 39.17
C GLU A 39 -3.74 -5.92 40.27
N LYS A 40 -4.54 -6.24 41.32
CA LYS A 40 -4.09 -7.18 42.34
C LYS A 40 -4.19 -8.64 41.90
N THR A 41 -5.20 -8.97 41.13
CA THR A 41 -5.37 -10.32 40.57
C THR A 41 -4.26 -10.64 39.56
N LEU A 42 -3.92 -9.70 38.68
CA LEU A 42 -2.81 -9.86 37.73
C LEU A 42 -1.44 -9.95 38.43
N LYS A 43 -1.22 -9.18 39.51
CA LYS A 43 0.03 -9.29 40.29
C LYS A 43 0.17 -10.64 41.00
N GLN A 44 -0.91 -11.28 41.34
CA GLN A 44 -0.89 -12.64 41.92
C GLN A 44 -0.70 -13.72 40.85
N GLU A 45 -1.29 -13.59 39.67
CA GLU A 45 -1.15 -14.59 38.59
C GLU A 45 0.16 -14.45 37.81
N ALA A 46 0.59 -13.23 37.49
CA ALA A 46 1.88 -12.98 36.77
C ALA A 46 3.12 -13.26 37.64
N GLY A 47 2.99 -13.37 38.95
CA GLY A 47 4.08 -13.69 39.86
C GLY A 47 4.29 -15.17 40.16
N LEU A 48 3.38 -16.04 39.71
CA LEU A 48 3.36 -17.47 40.11
C LEU A 48 3.72 -18.45 39.00
N SER A 49 3.74 -18.06 37.71
CA SER A 49 4.14 -18.97 36.63
C SER A 49 5.36 -18.43 35.88
N GLY A 50 6.48 -19.10 36.02
CA GLY A 50 7.64 -18.90 35.16
C GLY A 50 7.32 -19.23 33.71
N PRO A 51 8.31 -19.08 32.78
CA PRO A 51 8.10 -19.36 31.36
C PRO A 51 7.62 -20.81 31.17
N THR A 52 6.72 -21.01 30.23
CA THR A 52 6.11 -22.33 29.95
C THR A 52 7.10 -23.39 29.48
N LYS A 53 8.27 -22.97 29.00
CA LYS A 53 9.38 -23.84 28.60
C LYS A 53 10.72 -23.19 28.99
N PRO A 54 11.79 -23.98 29.18
CA PRO A 54 13.14 -23.45 29.41
C PRO A 54 13.59 -22.58 28.24
N LEU A 55 14.30 -21.48 28.53
CA LEU A 55 14.89 -20.63 27.51
C LEU A 55 16.05 -21.33 26.80
N PRO A 56 16.07 -21.36 25.47
CA PRO A 56 17.27 -21.82 24.75
C PRO A 56 18.39 -20.77 24.88
N LYS A 57 19.63 -21.20 24.78
CA LYS A 57 20.78 -20.29 24.82
C LYS A 57 20.91 -19.43 23.56
N SER A 58 20.44 -19.96 22.43
CA SER A 58 20.49 -19.28 21.13
C SER A 58 19.34 -19.67 20.24
N ALA A 59 19.00 -18.80 19.30
CA ALA A 59 18.03 -19.01 18.23
C ALA A 59 18.49 -18.32 16.94
N ASP A 60 18.13 -18.86 15.79
CA ASP A 60 18.40 -18.20 14.52
C ASP A 60 17.48 -16.99 14.33
N VAL A 61 16.22 -17.10 14.79
CA VAL A 61 15.24 -16.03 14.81
C VAL A 61 14.45 -16.06 16.12
N VAL A 62 14.25 -14.90 16.73
CA VAL A 62 13.34 -14.69 17.86
C VAL A 62 12.17 -13.85 17.41
N VAL A 63 10.97 -14.44 17.39
CA VAL A 63 9.70 -13.74 17.12
C VAL A 63 9.11 -13.26 18.44
N ILE A 64 8.82 -11.98 18.57
CA ILE A 64 8.29 -11.37 19.80
C ILE A 64 6.86 -10.93 19.61
N GLY A 65 5.96 -11.60 20.36
CA GLY A 65 4.52 -11.43 20.31
C GLY A 65 3.78 -12.64 19.74
N GLY A 66 2.89 -13.23 20.53
CA GLY A 66 2.11 -14.44 20.22
C GLY A 66 0.72 -14.15 19.63
N GLY A 67 0.54 -13.00 18.97
CA GLY A 67 -0.67 -12.68 18.21
C GLY A 67 -0.66 -13.29 16.80
N SER A 68 -1.63 -12.87 15.97
CA SER A 68 -1.82 -13.39 14.61
C SER A 68 -0.53 -13.39 13.79
N LEU A 69 0.16 -12.24 13.71
CA LEU A 69 1.38 -12.10 12.90
C LEU A 69 2.55 -12.93 13.40
N GLY A 70 2.73 -12.96 14.73
CA GLY A 70 3.81 -13.78 15.31
C GLY A 70 3.61 -15.27 15.03
N CYS A 71 2.40 -15.79 15.22
CA CYS A 71 2.07 -17.19 14.92
C CYS A 71 2.20 -17.51 13.43
N GLN A 72 1.71 -16.61 12.55
CA GLN A 72 1.83 -16.77 11.10
C GLN A 72 3.29 -16.74 10.63
N THR A 73 4.08 -15.79 11.13
CA THR A 73 5.50 -15.67 10.78
C THR A 73 6.27 -16.91 11.25
N LEU A 74 6.03 -17.36 12.49
CA LEU A 74 6.64 -18.57 13.04
C LEU A 74 6.35 -19.79 12.17
N TYR A 75 5.07 -19.99 11.81
CA TYR A 75 4.65 -21.11 10.98
C TYR A 75 5.33 -21.10 9.61
N HIS A 76 5.37 -19.94 8.93
CA HIS A 76 5.98 -19.83 7.61
C HIS A 76 7.52 -19.93 7.64
N LEU A 77 8.19 -19.46 8.69
CA LEU A 77 9.64 -19.69 8.89
C LEU A 77 9.94 -21.19 8.96
N CYS A 78 9.13 -21.93 9.73
CA CYS A 78 9.29 -23.38 9.83
C CYS A 78 8.97 -24.11 8.51
N LYS A 79 8.00 -23.62 7.72
CA LYS A 79 7.72 -24.15 6.36
C LYS A 79 8.92 -23.95 5.41
N LEU A 80 9.68 -22.89 5.58
CA LEU A 80 10.91 -22.62 4.82
C LEU A 80 12.11 -23.42 5.34
N GLY A 81 11.93 -24.29 6.34
CA GLY A 81 12.97 -25.18 6.87
C GLY A 81 13.75 -24.64 8.07
N MET A 82 13.38 -23.50 8.63
CA MET A 82 13.99 -22.99 9.86
C MET A 82 13.42 -23.73 11.08
N THR A 83 14.27 -24.43 11.82
CA THR A 83 13.85 -25.23 12.99
C THR A 83 14.28 -24.60 14.33
N ASN A 84 15.32 -23.76 14.32
CA ASN A 84 15.83 -23.07 15.52
C ASN A 84 15.19 -21.68 15.66
N VAL A 85 13.86 -21.65 15.71
CA VAL A 85 13.05 -20.42 15.82
C VAL A 85 12.31 -20.42 17.15
N VAL A 86 12.36 -19.29 17.86
CA VAL A 86 11.72 -19.11 19.16
C VAL A 86 10.67 -18.01 19.06
N LEU A 87 9.45 -18.28 19.55
CA LEU A 87 8.45 -17.26 19.78
C LEU A 87 8.36 -16.97 21.27
N LEU A 88 8.47 -15.71 21.65
CA LEU A 88 8.28 -15.22 23.02
C LEU A 88 6.97 -14.44 23.12
N GLU A 89 6.11 -14.84 24.02
CA GLU A 89 4.90 -14.12 24.37
C GLU A 89 4.95 -13.70 25.84
N ARG A 90 4.65 -12.44 26.11
CA ARG A 90 4.70 -11.85 27.46
C ARG A 90 3.72 -12.51 28.42
N ASP A 91 2.52 -12.84 27.93
CA ASP A 91 1.44 -13.49 28.68
C ASP A 91 1.10 -14.85 28.04
N ARG A 92 -0.04 -15.01 27.42
CA ARG A 92 -0.45 -16.17 26.64
C ARG A 92 -0.64 -15.81 25.19
N LEU A 93 -0.59 -16.77 24.31
CA LEU A 93 -0.92 -16.57 22.91
C LEU A 93 -2.24 -15.80 22.78
N THR A 94 -2.28 -14.83 21.88
CA THR A 94 -3.43 -13.99 21.56
C THR A 94 -3.84 -12.94 22.61
N ALA A 95 -3.16 -12.84 23.74
CA ALA A 95 -3.54 -11.99 24.88
C ALA A 95 -3.74 -10.48 24.58
N GLY A 96 -3.14 -9.99 23.50
CA GLY A 96 -3.31 -8.61 23.01
C GLY A 96 -4.60 -8.44 22.22
N THR A 97 -4.51 -7.88 21.00
CA THR A 97 -5.65 -7.60 20.11
C THR A 97 -6.33 -8.87 19.56
N THR A 98 -5.58 -9.95 19.34
CA THR A 98 -6.02 -11.09 18.51
C THR A 98 -7.25 -11.80 19.07
N TRP A 99 -7.36 -12.01 20.38
CA TRP A 99 -8.44 -12.80 21.00
C TRP A 99 -9.83 -12.16 20.84
N HIS A 100 -9.90 -10.83 20.72
CA HIS A 100 -11.14 -10.08 20.63
C HIS A 100 -11.47 -9.58 19.22
N THR A 101 -10.67 -9.93 18.22
CA THR A 101 -10.95 -9.51 16.83
C THR A 101 -12.15 -10.24 16.22
N ALA A 102 -12.84 -9.62 15.27
CA ALA A 102 -14.03 -10.18 14.64
C ALA A 102 -13.74 -11.42 13.77
N GLY A 103 -12.50 -11.66 13.34
CA GLY A 103 -12.11 -12.84 12.55
C GLY A 103 -12.70 -12.88 11.14
N LEU A 104 -13.08 -11.75 10.55
CA LEU A 104 -13.59 -11.65 9.18
C LEU A 104 -12.45 -11.80 8.16
N LEU A 105 -12.73 -12.47 7.04
CA LEU A 105 -11.83 -12.54 5.89
C LEU A 105 -12.60 -12.19 4.61
N TRP A 106 -12.10 -11.15 3.92
CA TRP A 106 -12.63 -10.61 2.68
C TRP A 106 -11.57 -10.75 1.58
N GLN A 107 -11.86 -11.42 0.46
CA GLN A 107 -10.88 -11.72 -0.58
C GLN A 107 -10.60 -10.55 -1.51
N LEU A 108 -11.54 -9.63 -1.69
CA LEU A 108 -11.42 -8.52 -2.64
C LEU A 108 -11.06 -7.21 -1.93
N ARG A 109 -10.01 -6.56 -2.43
CA ARG A 109 -9.48 -5.26 -2.02
C ARG A 109 -9.03 -4.47 -3.25
N PRO A 110 -8.95 -3.13 -3.17
CA PRO A 110 -8.51 -2.29 -4.31
C PRO A 110 -6.99 -2.30 -4.52
N SER A 111 -6.36 -3.46 -4.35
CA SER A 111 -4.93 -3.68 -4.52
C SER A 111 -4.68 -5.13 -4.95
N ASP A 112 -3.94 -5.31 -6.02
CA ASP A 112 -3.53 -6.62 -6.54
C ASP A 112 -2.68 -7.39 -5.53
N THR A 113 -1.73 -6.72 -4.87
CA THR A 113 -0.90 -7.31 -3.81
C THR A 113 -1.77 -7.80 -2.63
N GLU A 114 -2.72 -6.97 -2.16
CA GLU A 114 -3.62 -7.38 -1.08
C GLU A 114 -4.47 -8.60 -1.46
N VAL A 115 -5.02 -8.63 -2.67
CA VAL A 115 -5.79 -9.78 -3.16
C VAL A 115 -4.97 -11.08 -3.11
N GLU A 116 -3.71 -11.04 -3.51
CA GLU A 116 -2.82 -12.21 -3.44
C GLU A 116 -2.50 -12.62 -1.99
N LEU A 117 -2.24 -11.66 -1.09
CA LEU A 117 -2.00 -11.93 0.33
C LEU A 117 -3.22 -12.56 1.01
N LEU A 118 -4.41 -12.03 0.72
CA LEU A 118 -5.69 -12.55 1.22
C LEU A 118 -6.00 -13.96 0.70
N ALA A 119 -5.73 -14.20 -0.57
CA ALA A 119 -5.90 -15.53 -1.16
C ALA A 119 -5.00 -16.57 -0.48
N HIS A 120 -3.74 -16.21 -0.15
CA HIS A 120 -2.85 -17.09 0.61
C HIS A 120 -3.36 -17.31 2.03
N THR A 121 -3.77 -16.26 2.74
CA THR A 121 -4.33 -16.38 4.11
C THR A 121 -5.54 -17.31 4.12
N ARG A 122 -6.46 -17.10 3.16
CA ARG A 122 -7.65 -17.96 3.04
C ARG A 122 -7.26 -19.43 2.85
N ASN A 123 -6.32 -19.71 1.93
CA ASN A 123 -5.87 -21.09 1.68
C ASN A 123 -5.27 -21.74 2.93
N VAL A 124 -4.41 -21.01 3.66
CA VAL A 124 -3.80 -21.51 4.90
C VAL A 124 -4.87 -21.88 5.93
N ILE A 125 -5.88 -21.03 6.11
CA ILE A 125 -6.88 -21.19 7.18
C ILE A 125 -7.97 -22.19 6.79
N SER A 126 -8.44 -22.16 5.54
CA SER A 126 -9.58 -22.97 5.12
C SER A 126 -9.22 -24.42 4.79
N SER A 127 -7.95 -24.71 4.50
CA SER A 127 -7.55 -26.07 4.07
C SER A 127 -6.20 -26.49 4.61
N GLU A 128 -5.13 -25.74 4.34
CA GLU A 128 -3.76 -26.20 4.58
C GLU A 128 -3.47 -26.56 6.04
N LEU A 129 -3.86 -25.72 7.00
CA LEU A 129 -3.65 -26.00 8.42
C LEU A 129 -4.50 -27.18 8.92
N VAL A 130 -5.72 -27.31 8.44
CA VAL A 130 -6.62 -28.41 8.82
C VAL A 130 -6.07 -29.74 8.27
N GLU A 131 -5.63 -29.76 7.02
CA GLU A 131 -5.02 -30.94 6.40
C GLU A 131 -3.71 -31.35 7.08
N GLU A 132 -2.88 -30.36 7.47
CA GLU A 132 -1.59 -30.62 8.12
C GLU A 132 -1.74 -31.10 9.57
N THR A 133 -2.66 -30.51 10.33
CA THR A 133 -2.72 -30.68 11.79
C THR A 133 -3.88 -31.54 12.26
N GLY A 134 -4.91 -31.70 11.45
CA GLY A 134 -6.19 -32.29 11.85
C GLY A 134 -6.99 -31.42 12.84
N LEU A 135 -6.59 -30.16 13.03
CA LEU A 135 -7.23 -29.21 13.95
C LEU A 135 -8.02 -28.15 13.18
N GLU A 136 -9.19 -27.84 13.69
CA GLU A 136 -10.07 -26.83 13.10
C GLU A 136 -9.55 -25.41 13.39
N THR A 137 -9.68 -24.52 12.41
CA THR A 137 -9.38 -23.08 12.52
C THR A 137 -10.63 -22.25 12.80
N GLY A 138 -11.79 -22.92 12.94
CA GLY A 138 -13.09 -22.26 13.03
C GLY A 138 -13.51 -21.55 11.75
N TRP A 139 -13.01 -21.99 10.59
CA TRP A 139 -13.39 -21.41 9.29
C TRP A 139 -14.85 -21.71 8.96
N ILE A 140 -15.62 -20.64 8.73
CA ILE A 140 -17.02 -20.70 8.28
C ILE A 140 -17.12 -19.91 6.99
N GLN A 141 -17.34 -20.59 5.88
CA GLN A 141 -17.54 -19.99 4.56
C GLN A 141 -19.03 -19.69 4.35
N ASN A 142 -19.49 -18.55 4.87
CA ASN A 142 -20.88 -18.10 4.69
C ASN A 142 -21.03 -16.97 3.67
N GLY A 143 -19.96 -16.55 3.00
CA GLY A 143 -19.95 -15.49 2.01
C GLY A 143 -19.90 -14.09 2.61
N GLY A 144 -19.69 -13.12 1.73
CA GLY A 144 -19.61 -11.70 2.06
C GLY A 144 -20.40 -10.82 1.10
N LEU A 145 -21.16 -9.88 1.65
CA LEU A 145 -21.93 -8.87 0.93
C LEU A 145 -21.29 -7.49 1.15
N PHE A 146 -20.95 -6.82 0.06
CA PHE A 146 -20.49 -5.44 0.06
C PHE A 146 -21.63 -4.56 -0.47
N ILE A 147 -22.21 -3.74 0.41
CA ILE A 147 -23.42 -2.98 0.13
C ILE A 147 -23.09 -1.63 -0.48
N ALA A 148 -23.73 -1.27 -1.59
CA ALA A 148 -23.61 0.02 -2.24
C ALA A 148 -24.90 0.83 -2.14
N SER A 149 -24.90 1.88 -1.34
CA SER A 149 -26.03 2.82 -1.19
C SER A 149 -25.92 4.02 -2.14
N ASN A 150 -24.87 4.07 -2.97
CA ASN A 150 -24.72 5.08 -4.02
C ASN A 150 -24.01 4.51 -5.25
N LYS A 151 -24.09 5.25 -6.36
CA LYS A 151 -23.51 4.81 -7.64
C LYS A 151 -21.98 4.65 -7.58
N GLN A 152 -21.27 5.58 -6.95
CA GLN A 152 -19.80 5.55 -6.91
C GLN A 152 -19.29 4.33 -6.13
N ARG A 153 -19.97 3.96 -5.06
CA ARG A 153 -19.67 2.75 -4.30
C ARG A 153 -19.87 1.49 -5.13
N LEU A 154 -20.95 1.44 -5.91
CA LEU A 154 -21.19 0.31 -6.82
C LEU A 154 -20.13 0.26 -7.93
N ASP A 155 -19.70 1.40 -8.44
CA ASP A 155 -18.63 1.49 -9.44
C ASP A 155 -17.29 0.99 -8.85
N GLU A 156 -16.96 1.32 -7.59
CA GLU A 156 -15.82 0.75 -6.87
C GLU A 156 -15.92 -0.78 -6.80
N TYR A 157 -17.07 -1.32 -6.41
CA TYR A 157 -17.26 -2.78 -6.29
C TYR A 157 -17.18 -3.50 -7.64
N LYS A 158 -17.62 -2.88 -8.71
CA LYS A 158 -17.42 -3.41 -10.07
C LYS A 158 -15.95 -3.43 -10.47
N ARG A 159 -15.14 -2.44 -10.00
CA ARG A 159 -13.68 -2.47 -10.18
C ARG A 159 -13.05 -3.63 -9.41
N LEU A 160 -13.46 -3.87 -8.17
CA LEU A 160 -13.00 -5.03 -7.39
C LEU A 160 -13.35 -6.34 -8.07
N MET A 161 -14.57 -6.48 -8.60
CA MET A 161 -15.00 -7.67 -9.36
C MET A 161 -14.13 -7.89 -10.60
N SER A 162 -13.84 -6.83 -11.37
CA SER A 162 -12.95 -6.93 -12.54
C SER A 162 -11.55 -7.43 -12.16
N LEU A 163 -10.96 -6.89 -11.09
CA LEU A 163 -9.68 -7.36 -10.57
C LEU A 163 -9.78 -8.82 -10.08
N GLY A 164 -10.86 -9.18 -9.40
CA GLY A 164 -11.12 -10.53 -8.92
C GLY A 164 -11.11 -11.57 -10.04
N LYS A 165 -11.62 -11.24 -11.23
CA LYS A 165 -11.59 -12.13 -12.42
C LYS A 165 -10.16 -12.52 -12.82
N VAL A 166 -9.21 -11.60 -12.70
CA VAL A 166 -7.78 -11.86 -12.99
C VAL A 166 -7.18 -12.88 -12.04
N TYR A 167 -7.64 -12.88 -10.78
CA TYR A 167 -7.15 -13.76 -9.71
C TYR A 167 -8.03 -14.99 -9.48
N GLY A 168 -9.05 -15.20 -10.32
CA GLY A 168 -9.95 -16.36 -10.22
C GLY A 168 -10.87 -16.31 -8.99
N ILE A 169 -11.13 -15.11 -8.45
CA ILE A 169 -12.04 -14.91 -7.32
C ILE A 169 -13.47 -14.79 -7.87
N GLU A 170 -14.28 -15.75 -7.46
CA GLU A 170 -15.71 -15.79 -7.79
C GLU A 170 -16.44 -14.65 -7.08
N SER A 171 -17.14 -13.81 -7.83
CA SER A 171 -17.90 -12.68 -7.29
C SER A 171 -19.00 -12.24 -8.25
N TYR A 172 -20.08 -11.66 -7.69
CA TYR A 172 -21.29 -11.31 -8.43
C TYR A 172 -21.81 -9.93 -8.00
N VAL A 173 -22.27 -9.12 -8.94
CA VAL A 173 -23.01 -7.91 -8.63
C VAL A 173 -24.47 -8.25 -8.65
N LEU A 174 -25.11 -8.18 -7.49
CA LEU A 174 -26.53 -8.48 -7.26
C LEU A 174 -27.37 -7.22 -7.31
N SER A 175 -28.58 -7.34 -7.85
CA SER A 175 -29.65 -6.34 -7.72
C SER A 175 -30.15 -6.25 -6.27
N PRO A 176 -30.87 -5.18 -5.90
CA PRO A 176 -31.52 -5.12 -4.58
C PRO A 176 -32.47 -6.29 -4.29
N ALA A 177 -33.17 -6.80 -5.30
CA ALA A 177 -34.08 -7.95 -5.16
C ALA A 177 -33.30 -9.23 -4.84
N GLU A 178 -32.25 -9.55 -5.62
CA GLU A 178 -31.39 -10.70 -5.38
C GLU A 178 -30.67 -10.59 -4.02
N THR A 179 -30.28 -9.38 -3.61
CA THR A 179 -29.71 -9.13 -2.28
C THR A 179 -30.72 -9.45 -1.18
N LYS A 180 -32.00 -9.07 -1.37
CA LYS A 180 -33.09 -9.36 -0.44
C LYS A 180 -33.39 -10.85 -0.32
N ASP A 181 -33.31 -11.58 -1.45
CA ASP A 181 -33.51 -13.04 -1.46
C ASP A 181 -32.38 -13.74 -0.67
N LEU A 182 -31.14 -13.27 -0.81
CA LEU A 182 -29.97 -13.80 -0.12
C LEU A 182 -29.92 -13.39 1.38
N TYR A 183 -30.43 -12.20 1.71
CA TYR A 183 -30.49 -11.67 3.07
C TYR A 183 -31.88 -11.11 3.40
N PRO A 184 -32.87 -11.96 3.73
CA PRO A 184 -34.28 -11.57 3.90
C PRO A 184 -34.55 -10.49 4.96
N LEU A 185 -33.69 -10.36 5.97
CA LEU A 185 -33.83 -9.36 7.03
C LEU A 185 -33.32 -7.96 6.61
N MET A 186 -32.62 -7.85 5.48
CA MET A 186 -31.99 -6.60 5.05
C MET A 186 -32.99 -5.60 4.46
N ASN A 187 -32.87 -4.35 4.82
CA ASN A 187 -33.48 -3.23 4.11
C ASN A 187 -32.68 -2.92 2.83
N VAL A 188 -33.31 -3.06 1.67
CA VAL A 188 -32.68 -2.92 0.36
C VAL A 188 -33.20 -1.73 -0.44
N LYS A 189 -34.05 -0.87 0.16
CA LYS A 189 -34.77 0.20 -0.54
C LYS A 189 -33.86 1.29 -1.10
N ASP A 190 -32.72 1.52 -0.47
CA ASP A 190 -31.71 2.54 -0.83
C ASP A 190 -30.57 1.98 -1.66
N LEU A 191 -30.58 0.68 -2.00
CA LEU A 191 -29.44 0.04 -2.66
C LEU A 191 -29.37 0.34 -4.15
N TYR A 192 -28.16 0.62 -4.63
CA TYR A 192 -27.79 0.58 -6.05
C TYR A 192 -27.38 -0.83 -6.50
N GLY A 193 -26.91 -1.65 -5.59
CA GLY A 193 -26.52 -3.03 -5.81
C GLY A 193 -25.61 -3.54 -4.71
N THR A 194 -25.20 -4.81 -4.81
CA THR A 194 -24.36 -5.48 -3.83
C THR A 194 -23.31 -6.32 -4.55
N LEU A 195 -22.06 -6.25 -4.12
CA LEU A 195 -21.05 -7.21 -4.54
C LEU A 195 -21.09 -8.41 -3.57
N TYR A 196 -21.35 -9.58 -4.10
CA TYR A 196 -21.36 -10.85 -3.36
C TYR A 196 -20.10 -11.66 -3.68
N VAL A 197 -19.40 -12.13 -2.64
CA VAL A 197 -18.21 -12.98 -2.73
C VAL A 197 -18.48 -14.26 -1.95
N PRO A 198 -18.86 -15.37 -2.63
CA PRO A 198 -19.35 -16.61 -1.97
C PRO A 198 -18.31 -17.28 -1.08
N LYS A 199 -17.03 -17.08 -1.37
CA LYS A 199 -15.92 -17.74 -0.67
C LYS A 199 -15.28 -16.90 0.43
N ASP A 200 -15.88 -15.77 0.78
CA ASP A 200 -15.56 -15.03 1.99
C ASP A 200 -16.12 -15.75 3.22
N GLY A 201 -15.60 -15.42 4.39
CA GLY A 201 -16.05 -16.08 5.61
C GLY A 201 -15.43 -15.51 6.87
N THR A 202 -15.51 -16.31 7.92
CA THR A 202 -14.96 -15.99 9.24
C THR A 202 -14.11 -17.14 9.76
N MET A 203 -13.20 -16.83 10.68
CA MET A 203 -12.38 -17.79 11.39
C MET A 203 -12.45 -17.55 12.90
N ASP A 204 -12.05 -18.54 13.69
CA ASP A 204 -11.74 -18.34 15.11
C ASP A 204 -10.31 -17.81 15.27
N PRO A 205 -10.12 -16.57 15.71
CA PRO A 205 -8.78 -16.00 15.84
C PRO A 205 -7.87 -16.74 16.81
N ALA A 206 -8.38 -17.14 17.97
CA ALA A 206 -7.62 -17.83 19.00
C ALA A 206 -7.31 -19.29 18.59
N GLY A 207 -8.31 -19.99 18.04
CA GLY A 207 -8.15 -21.33 17.48
C GLY A 207 -7.15 -21.37 16.34
N THR A 208 -7.22 -20.42 15.41
CA THR A 208 -6.25 -20.28 14.30
C THR A 208 -4.83 -20.11 14.81
N CYS A 209 -4.59 -19.21 15.77
CA CYS A 209 -3.24 -18.98 16.33
C CYS A 209 -2.72 -20.21 17.09
N THR A 210 -3.60 -20.91 17.81
CA THR A 210 -3.25 -22.16 18.50
C THR A 210 -2.84 -23.22 17.49
N THR A 211 -3.58 -23.38 16.41
CA THR A 211 -3.28 -24.36 15.35
C THR A 211 -1.97 -24.05 14.66
N LEU A 212 -1.70 -22.77 14.29
CA LEU A 212 -0.44 -22.30 13.74
C LEU A 212 0.74 -22.58 14.66
N SER A 213 0.59 -22.28 15.94
CA SER A 213 1.61 -22.51 16.97
C SER A 213 1.95 -24.02 17.11
N ARG A 214 0.93 -24.89 17.07
CA ARG A 214 1.12 -26.34 17.12
C ARG A 214 1.79 -26.88 15.85
N ALA A 215 1.36 -26.41 14.67
CA ALA A 215 1.98 -26.78 13.41
C ALA A 215 3.46 -26.36 13.36
N ALA A 216 3.78 -25.14 13.80
CA ALA A 216 5.15 -24.67 13.89
C ALA A 216 5.99 -25.48 14.90
N SER A 217 5.43 -25.79 16.07
CA SER A 217 6.11 -26.60 17.09
C SER A 217 6.38 -28.03 16.63
N ALA A 218 5.45 -28.63 15.87
CA ALA A 218 5.67 -29.94 15.25
C ALA A 218 6.81 -29.93 14.22
N ARG A 219 7.13 -28.75 13.65
CA ARG A 219 8.25 -28.54 12.72
C ARG A 219 9.56 -28.12 13.43
N GLY A 220 9.59 -28.02 14.76
CA GLY A 220 10.78 -27.75 15.57
C GLY A 220 10.82 -26.36 16.24
N ALA A 221 9.85 -25.47 15.99
CA ALA A 221 9.81 -24.19 16.68
C ALA A 221 9.57 -24.31 18.18
N THR A 222 10.10 -23.39 18.95
CA THR A 222 9.85 -23.29 20.39
C THR A 222 8.95 -22.10 20.68
N VAL A 223 7.78 -22.33 21.25
CA VAL A 223 6.85 -21.30 21.73
C VAL A 223 6.94 -21.22 23.25
N ILE A 224 7.23 -20.04 23.78
CA ILE A 224 7.40 -19.76 25.21
C ILE A 224 6.46 -18.63 25.61
N GLU A 225 5.48 -18.95 26.43
CA GLU A 225 4.54 -18.01 27.02
C GLU A 225 5.02 -17.60 28.42
N ASN A 226 4.42 -16.57 29.00
CA ASN A 226 4.82 -15.93 30.27
C ASN A 226 6.29 -15.50 30.27
N CYS A 227 6.76 -14.99 29.14
CA CYS A 227 8.17 -14.62 28.95
C CYS A 227 8.28 -13.20 28.32
N PRO A 228 8.17 -12.14 29.12
CA PRO A 228 8.31 -10.79 28.61
C PRO A 228 9.75 -10.51 28.16
N VAL A 229 9.90 -9.81 27.05
CA VAL A 229 11.17 -9.26 26.60
C VAL A 229 11.42 -7.96 27.36
N THR A 230 12.60 -7.80 27.95
CA THR A 230 13.01 -6.64 28.74
C THR A 230 14.11 -5.81 28.08
N GLY A 231 14.77 -6.35 27.05
CA GLY A 231 15.81 -5.65 26.31
C GLY A 231 16.19 -6.35 25.02
N ILE A 232 16.76 -5.60 24.10
CA ILE A 232 17.33 -6.10 22.85
C ILE A 232 18.74 -5.56 22.73
N GLN A 233 19.73 -6.48 22.71
CA GLN A 233 21.12 -6.10 22.59
C GLN A 233 21.48 -5.84 21.15
N VAL A 234 21.90 -4.60 20.88
CA VAL A 234 22.37 -4.13 19.57
C VAL A 234 23.81 -3.68 19.69
N LYS A 235 24.66 -4.13 18.78
CA LYS A 235 26.09 -3.74 18.73
C LYS A 235 26.47 -3.38 17.30
N PRO A 236 27.33 -2.36 17.11
CA PRO A 236 27.91 -2.10 15.80
C PRO A 236 28.87 -3.25 15.42
N ASP A 237 28.92 -3.55 14.13
CA ASP A 237 29.95 -4.39 13.54
C ASP A 237 31.22 -3.56 13.22
N ASP A 238 32.23 -4.20 12.59
CA ASP A 238 33.49 -3.57 12.24
C ASP A 238 33.36 -2.40 11.24
N LEU A 239 32.19 -2.30 10.56
CA LEU A 239 31.85 -1.21 9.65
C LEU A 239 30.98 -0.14 10.34
N GLY A 240 30.69 -0.29 11.63
CA GLY A 240 29.82 0.61 12.38
C GLY A 240 28.31 0.37 12.19
N VAL A 241 27.92 -0.66 11.44
CA VAL A 241 26.50 -1.01 11.20
C VAL A 241 25.94 -1.68 12.45
N LYS A 242 24.87 -1.13 13.00
CA LYS A 242 24.19 -1.68 14.17
C LYS A 242 23.49 -3.00 13.81
N ARG A 243 23.72 -4.04 14.61
CA ARG A 243 23.13 -5.39 14.42
C ARG A 243 22.57 -5.94 15.71
N VAL A 244 21.47 -6.67 15.61
CA VAL A 244 20.93 -7.47 16.71
C VAL A 244 21.96 -8.52 17.14
N LYS A 245 22.08 -8.76 18.47
CA LYS A 245 22.96 -9.77 19.06
C LYS A 245 22.23 -10.70 20.02
N ALA A 246 21.27 -10.20 20.79
CA ALA A 246 20.56 -11.00 21.76
C ALA A 246 19.24 -10.34 22.20
N VAL A 247 18.38 -11.14 22.81
CA VAL A 247 17.14 -10.72 23.46
C VAL A 247 17.26 -11.04 24.95
N ASP A 248 16.98 -10.06 25.80
CA ASP A 248 16.99 -10.20 27.25
C ASP A 248 15.57 -10.39 27.79
N THR A 249 15.45 -11.30 28.75
CA THR A 249 14.21 -11.60 29.49
C THR A 249 14.51 -11.68 30.98
N PRO A 250 13.54 -11.62 31.87
CA PRO A 250 13.75 -11.85 33.31
C PRO A 250 14.33 -13.25 33.64
N HIS A 251 14.24 -14.18 32.69
CA HIS A 251 14.64 -15.59 32.87
C HIS A 251 15.95 -15.94 32.19
N GLY A 252 16.62 -14.97 31.55
CA GLY A 252 17.89 -15.12 30.86
C GLY A 252 17.93 -14.45 29.50
N THR A 253 19.04 -14.62 28.80
CA THR A 253 19.33 -14.00 27.51
C THR A 253 19.38 -15.07 26.41
N ILE A 254 18.74 -14.80 25.28
CA ILE A 254 18.81 -15.64 24.07
C ILE A 254 19.71 -14.94 23.04
N GLN A 255 20.83 -15.60 22.65
CA GLN A 255 21.69 -15.10 21.58
C GLN A 255 20.96 -15.28 20.23
N THR A 256 20.82 -14.21 19.43
CA THR A 256 20.17 -14.27 18.12
C THR A 256 20.67 -13.16 17.20
N PRO A 257 20.88 -13.43 15.91
CA PRO A 257 21.17 -12.40 14.91
C PRO A 257 19.89 -11.73 14.38
N CYS A 258 18.70 -12.26 14.66
CA CYS A 258 17.45 -11.81 14.06
C CYS A 258 16.30 -11.77 15.09
N VAL A 259 15.65 -10.62 15.16
CA VAL A 259 14.43 -10.37 15.96
C VAL A 259 13.31 -9.93 15.05
N VAL A 260 12.11 -10.45 15.29
CA VAL A 260 10.89 -10.04 14.58
C VAL A 260 9.91 -9.41 15.57
N ASN A 261 9.65 -8.12 15.42
CA ASN A 261 8.73 -7.36 16.25
C ASN A 261 7.29 -7.54 15.77
N CYS A 262 6.56 -8.47 16.40
CA CYS A 262 5.13 -8.73 16.21
C CYS A 262 4.29 -8.30 17.42
N ALA A 263 4.74 -7.29 18.18
CA ALA A 263 4.20 -6.92 19.48
C ALA A 263 2.93 -6.03 19.43
N GLY A 264 2.24 -5.93 18.29
CA GLY A 264 0.98 -5.18 18.14
C GLY A 264 1.11 -3.72 18.58
N VAL A 265 0.27 -3.27 19.49
CA VAL A 265 0.30 -1.89 20.02
C VAL A 265 1.56 -1.58 20.85
N TRP A 266 2.26 -2.59 21.34
CA TRP A 266 3.53 -2.46 22.09
C TRP A 266 4.77 -2.44 21.18
N ALA A 267 4.59 -2.51 19.86
CA ALA A 267 5.69 -2.57 18.92
C ALA A 267 6.59 -1.33 18.96
N THR A 268 6.06 -0.16 19.28
CA THR A 268 6.83 1.07 19.49
C THR A 268 7.81 0.92 20.64
N LYS A 269 7.35 0.45 21.80
CA LYS A 269 8.19 0.22 22.99
C LYS A 269 9.30 -0.82 22.71
N LEU A 270 8.96 -1.89 21.98
CA LEU A 270 9.94 -2.89 21.59
C LEU A 270 10.97 -2.33 20.60
N GLY A 271 10.55 -1.46 19.68
CA GLY A 271 11.45 -0.72 18.78
C GLY A 271 12.42 0.15 19.55
N GLU A 272 11.95 0.89 20.55
CA GLU A 272 12.76 1.74 21.42
C GLU A 272 13.90 0.97 22.11
N MET A 273 13.65 -0.28 22.55
CA MET A 273 14.69 -1.15 23.15
C MET A 273 15.85 -1.42 22.19
N ALA A 274 15.61 -1.38 20.88
CA ALA A 274 16.61 -1.58 19.85
C ALA A 274 17.11 -0.27 19.21
N GLY A 275 16.53 0.86 19.56
CA GLY A 275 16.79 2.16 18.92
C GLY A 275 16.19 2.27 17.51
N VAL A 276 15.03 1.66 17.30
CA VAL A 276 14.24 1.67 16.06
C VAL A 276 12.95 2.45 16.27
N ASN A 277 12.64 3.36 15.36
CA ASN A 277 11.40 4.13 15.39
C ASN A 277 10.28 3.39 14.65
N VAL A 278 9.21 3.04 15.36
CA VAL A 278 8.05 2.35 14.82
C VAL A 278 6.85 3.30 14.78
N PRO A 279 6.50 3.87 13.61
CA PRO A 279 5.49 4.93 13.50
C PRO A 279 4.06 4.37 13.50
N LEU A 280 3.61 3.88 14.63
CA LEU A 280 2.22 3.44 14.84
C LEU A 280 1.65 4.09 16.10
N ILE A 281 0.32 4.06 16.20
CA ILE A 281 -0.41 4.57 17.35
C ILE A 281 -1.50 3.56 17.77
N ALA A 282 -1.74 3.46 19.06
CA ALA A 282 -2.81 2.64 19.60
C ALA A 282 -4.12 3.43 19.65
N MET A 283 -5.20 2.81 19.19
CA MET A 283 -6.56 3.36 19.26
C MET A 283 -7.53 2.31 19.77
N HIS A 284 -8.66 2.76 20.32
CA HIS A 284 -9.79 1.91 20.61
C HIS A 284 -10.42 1.42 19.31
N HIS A 285 -10.82 0.16 19.27
CA HIS A 285 -11.64 -0.39 18.21
C HIS A 285 -12.70 -1.31 18.82
N ALA A 286 -13.95 -1.18 18.36
CA ALA A 286 -15.06 -1.77 19.08
C ALA A 286 -16.09 -2.47 18.17
N TYR A 287 -16.76 -3.45 18.75
CA TYR A 287 -18.01 -3.99 18.24
C TYR A 287 -18.92 -4.40 19.40
N VAL A 288 -20.20 -4.57 19.11
CA VAL A 288 -21.17 -5.14 20.04
C VAL A 288 -21.68 -6.46 19.50
N VAL A 289 -22.08 -7.36 20.39
CA VAL A 289 -22.77 -8.61 20.06
C VAL A 289 -24.23 -8.49 20.50
N THR A 290 -25.14 -8.75 19.57
CA THR A 290 -26.58 -8.66 19.83
C THR A 290 -27.09 -9.87 20.61
N GLU A 291 -28.28 -9.78 21.16
CA GLU A 291 -29.08 -10.93 21.53
C GLU A 291 -29.48 -11.71 20.25
N ARG A 292 -30.13 -12.87 20.45
CA ARG A 292 -30.60 -13.73 19.38
C ARG A 292 -31.54 -13.00 18.42
N ILE A 293 -31.32 -13.22 17.11
CA ILE A 293 -32.20 -12.71 16.03
C ILE A 293 -32.77 -13.90 15.28
N GLU A 294 -34.12 -13.97 15.24
CA GLU A 294 -34.78 -15.05 14.52
C GLU A 294 -34.57 -14.92 13.01
N GLY A 295 -34.25 -16.04 12.35
CA GLY A 295 -34.05 -16.10 10.91
C GLY A 295 -32.66 -15.63 10.42
N ILE A 296 -31.70 -15.32 11.31
CA ILE A 296 -30.37 -14.83 10.93
C ILE A 296 -29.38 -15.95 10.53
N GLN A 297 -29.73 -17.20 10.81
CA GLN A 297 -28.82 -18.33 10.60
C GLN A 297 -28.41 -18.47 9.13
N ASN A 298 -27.16 -18.86 8.90
CA ASN A 298 -26.56 -19.08 7.59
C ASN A 298 -26.54 -17.88 6.64
N MET A 299 -26.82 -16.66 7.11
CA MET A 299 -26.71 -15.45 6.28
C MET A 299 -25.25 -15.05 6.05
N PRO A 300 -24.93 -14.43 4.91
CA PRO A 300 -23.60 -13.89 4.66
C PRO A 300 -23.22 -12.77 5.65
N ASN A 301 -21.91 -12.56 5.82
CA ASN A 301 -21.43 -11.35 6.48
C ASN A 301 -21.67 -10.12 5.60
N VAL A 302 -21.86 -8.96 6.21
CA VAL A 302 -22.19 -7.71 5.49
C VAL A 302 -21.15 -6.65 5.78
N ARG A 303 -20.75 -5.91 4.75
CA ARG A 303 -20.05 -4.65 4.83
C ARG A 303 -20.90 -3.56 4.18
N ASP A 304 -21.39 -2.65 4.98
CA ASP A 304 -22.03 -1.42 4.54
C ASP A 304 -21.09 -0.25 4.80
N HIS A 305 -20.20 -0.02 3.83
CA HIS A 305 -19.18 1.01 3.96
C HIS A 305 -19.78 2.43 4.01
N ASP A 306 -20.91 2.65 3.32
CA ASP A 306 -21.55 3.98 3.28
C ASP A 306 -22.23 4.32 4.62
N ALA A 307 -22.68 3.31 5.37
CA ALA A 307 -23.19 3.46 6.74
C ALA A 307 -22.09 3.27 7.81
N SER A 308 -20.85 3.03 7.38
CA SER A 308 -19.70 2.74 8.27
C SER A 308 -19.94 1.58 9.24
N VAL A 309 -20.54 0.49 8.75
CA VAL A 309 -20.84 -0.67 9.59
C VAL A 309 -20.51 -1.99 8.91
N TYR A 310 -20.06 -2.96 9.69
CA TYR A 310 -20.08 -4.37 9.31
C TYR A 310 -21.02 -5.17 10.21
N LEU A 311 -21.63 -6.21 9.65
CA LEU A 311 -22.45 -7.18 10.36
C LEU A 311 -21.85 -8.56 10.17
N ARG A 312 -21.28 -9.12 11.23
CA ARG A 312 -20.73 -10.46 11.22
C ARG A 312 -21.72 -11.44 11.84
N LEU A 313 -22.01 -12.52 11.14
CA LEU A 313 -22.81 -13.61 11.71
C LEU A 313 -22.04 -14.30 12.84
N GLN A 314 -22.65 -14.40 14.01
CA GLN A 314 -22.10 -15.07 15.19
C GLN A 314 -23.14 -16.03 15.82
N GLY A 315 -23.23 -17.24 15.28
CA GLY A 315 -24.26 -18.19 15.63
C GLY A 315 -25.65 -17.70 15.23
N ASP A 316 -26.51 -17.40 16.20
CA ASP A 316 -27.86 -16.83 16.01
C ASP A 316 -27.95 -15.34 16.35
N ALA A 317 -26.81 -14.64 16.39
CA ALA A 317 -26.67 -13.23 16.69
C ALA A 317 -25.79 -12.52 15.65
N LEU A 318 -25.70 -11.19 15.74
CA LEU A 318 -24.80 -10.37 14.92
C LEU A 318 -23.74 -9.69 15.81
N SER A 319 -22.50 -9.68 15.35
CA SER A 319 -21.51 -8.70 15.79
C SER A 319 -21.63 -7.48 14.89
N VAL A 320 -21.82 -6.31 15.49
CA VAL A 320 -21.98 -5.00 14.83
C VAL A 320 -20.79 -4.13 15.18
N GLY A 321 -20.03 -3.66 14.20
CA GLY A 321 -18.88 -2.78 14.38
C GLY A 321 -18.61 -1.97 13.15
N GLY A 322 -17.60 -1.09 13.21
CA GLY A 322 -17.26 -0.21 12.10
C GLY A 322 -16.02 0.61 12.39
N TYR A 323 -15.84 1.72 11.65
CA TYR A 323 -14.76 2.67 11.84
C TYR A 323 -15.34 4.06 12.08
N GLU A 324 -15.06 4.60 13.24
CA GLU A 324 -15.55 5.92 13.67
C GLU A 324 -14.83 7.02 12.91
N GLN A 325 -15.53 8.11 12.62
CA GLN A 325 -14.90 9.30 12.01
C GLN A 325 -13.97 10.03 13.00
N ASN A 326 -14.20 9.87 14.29
CA ASN A 326 -13.36 10.44 15.33
C ASN A 326 -12.92 9.36 16.32
N PRO A 327 -11.88 8.57 16.00
CA PRO A 327 -11.39 7.47 16.82
C PRO A 327 -10.77 7.94 18.13
N ILE A 328 -10.84 7.08 19.14
CA ILE A 328 -10.28 7.32 20.47
C ILE A 328 -8.84 6.79 20.51
N PHE A 329 -7.89 7.66 20.86
CA PHE A 329 -6.49 7.26 21.05
C PHE A 329 -6.28 6.63 22.43
N TRP A 330 -5.46 5.60 22.48
CA TRP A 330 -4.95 5.04 23.71
C TRP A 330 -3.51 5.55 23.96
N ASP A 331 -3.38 6.72 24.57
CA ASP A 331 -2.10 7.41 24.71
C ASP A 331 -1.16 6.75 25.73
N GLU A 332 -1.70 6.15 26.80
CA GLU A 332 -0.93 5.48 27.84
C GLU A 332 -1.00 3.95 27.72
N VAL A 333 -0.25 3.41 26.76
CA VAL A 333 -0.23 1.95 26.51
C VAL A 333 0.36 1.22 27.72
N SER A 334 -0.49 0.48 28.44
CA SER A 334 -0.07 -0.27 29.63
C SER A 334 0.61 -1.59 29.28
N ASP A 335 1.71 -1.89 29.96
CA ASP A 335 2.41 -3.18 29.83
C ASP A 335 1.70 -4.34 30.56
N LYS A 336 0.71 -4.01 31.39
CA LYS A 336 -0.08 -4.99 32.16
C LYS A 336 -1.39 -5.37 31.48
N PHE A 337 -1.67 -4.81 30.30
CA PHE A 337 -2.91 -5.10 29.58
C PHE A 337 -2.82 -6.45 28.87
N ALA A 338 -3.64 -7.42 29.27
CA ALA A 338 -3.75 -8.73 28.67
C ALA A 338 -5.17 -9.27 28.88
N PHE A 339 -5.80 -9.85 27.86
CA PHE A 339 -7.19 -10.36 27.90
C PHE A 339 -8.18 -9.39 28.53
N SER A 340 -7.97 -8.09 28.29
CA SER A 340 -8.78 -7.02 28.87
C SER A 340 -9.49 -6.25 27.77
N LEU A 341 -10.53 -5.52 28.16
CA LEU A 341 -11.31 -4.65 27.28
C LEU A 341 -11.46 -3.28 27.95
N PHE A 342 -11.70 -2.27 27.14
CA PHE A 342 -12.10 -0.94 27.57
C PHE A 342 -13.62 -0.86 27.73
N ASP A 343 -14.10 0.09 28.48
CA ASP A 343 -15.49 0.51 28.44
C ASP A 343 -15.81 1.10 27.07
N LEU A 344 -16.98 0.78 26.54
CA LEU A 344 -17.43 1.30 25.25
C LEU A 344 -17.93 2.73 25.40
N ASP A 345 -17.37 3.65 24.60
CA ASP A 345 -17.91 4.98 24.45
C ASP A 345 -19.11 4.96 23.48
N TRP A 346 -20.31 5.02 24.07
CA TRP A 346 -21.56 4.92 23.33
C TRP A 346 -21.81 6.15 22.42
N ASP A 347 -21.35 7.34 22.80
CA ASP A 347 -21.54 8.55 22.00
C ASP A 347 -20.73 8.45 20.69
N VAL A 348 -19.54 7.85 20.76
CA VAL A 348 -18.70 7.58 19.57
C VAL A 348 -19.24 6.39 18.77
N PHE A 349 -19.71 5.33 19.43
CA PHE A 349 -20.13 4.08 18.79
C PHE A 349 -21.52 4.15 18.14
N MET A 350 -22.40 5.07 18.57
CA MET A 350 -23.81 5.11 18.18
C MET A 350 -24.04 5.17 16.67
N GLN A 351 -23.14 5.78 15.91
CA GLN A 351 -23.22 5.82 14.45
C GLN A 351 -23.31 4.43 13.80
N HIS A 352 -22.63 3.43 14.38
CA HIS A 352 -22.67 2.04 13.91
C HIS A 352 -24.01 1.38 14.22
N ILE A 353 -24.59 1.66 15.38
CA ILE A 353 -25.92 1.17 15.74
C ILE A 353 -26.98 1.75 14.81
N GLU A 354 -26.96 3.05 14.55
CA GLU A 354 -27.88 3.71 13.62
C GLU A 354 -27.77 3.12 12.19
N GLY A 355 -26.53 2.93 11.70
CA GLY A 355 -26.27 2.30 10.41
C GLY A 355 -26.77 0.86 10.35
N ALA A 356 -26.52 0.08 11.40
CA ALA A 356 -26.96 -1.31 11.50
C ALA A 356 -28.50 -1.45 11.55
N VAL A 357 -29.19 -0.63 12.35
CA VAL A 357 -30.66 -0.62 12.44
C VAL A 357 -31.29 -0.22 11.09
N ASN A 358 -30.74 0.78 10.42
CA ASN A 358 -31.19 1.16 9.08
C ASN A 358 -31.05 0.02 8.08
N ARG A 359 -29.96 -0.74 8.18
CA ARG A 359 -29.67 -1.88 7.26
C ARG A 359 -30.45 -3.13 7.62
N VAL A 360 -30.57 -3.46 8.91
CA VAL A 360 -31.30 -4.64 9.43
C VAL A 360 -32.31 -4.15 10.50
N PRO A 361 -33.52 -3.74 10.11
CA PRO A 361 -34.50 -3.14 11.03
C PRO A 361 -34.86 -4.00 12.25
N ALA A 362 -34.69 -5.30 12.17
CA ALA A 362 -34.92 -6.20 13.32
C ALA A 362 -34.01 -5.83 14.53
N LEU A 363 -32.88 -5.16 14.30
CA LEU A 363 -31.97 -4.72 15.35
C LEU A 363 -32.55 -3.64 16.27
N GLU A 364 -33.56 -2.89 15.80
CA GLU A 364 -34.24 -1.87 16.63
C GLU A 364 -34.87 -2.48 17.90
N GLN A 365 -35.34 -3.73 17.81
CA GLN A 365 -35.98 -4.46 18.90
C GLN A 365 -35.05 -5.51 19.54
N THR A 366 -33.81 -5.59 19.09
CA THR A 366 -32.85 -6.60 19.57
C THR A 366 -31.95 -6.00 20.65
N GLY A 367 -31.84 -6.69 21.79
CA GLY A 367 -30.93 -6.26 22.86
C GLY A 367 -29.45 -6.49 22.50
N ILE A 368 -28.57 -5.81 23.26
CA ILE A 368 -27.12 -6.03 23.18
C ILE A 368 -26.69 -6.97 24.30
N LYS A 369 -26.10 -8.10 23.91
CA LYS A 369 -25.63 -9.13 24.83
C LYS A 369 -24.28 -8.77 25.46
N SER A 370 -23.36 -8.23 24.67
CA SER A 370 -22.03 -7.84 25.15
C SER A 370 -21.41 -6.76 24.27
N THR A 371 -20.50 -6.00 24.87
CA THR A 371 -19.65 -5.02 24.19
C THR A 371 -18.21 -5.54 24.17
N VAL A 372 -17.49 -5.28 23.09
CA VAL A 372 -16.08 -5.60 22.93
C VAL A 372 -15.39 -4.33 22.42
N CYS A 373 -14.56 -3.73 23.27
CA CYS A 373 -13.76 -2.57 22.93
C CYS A 373 -12.33 -2.84 23.37
N GLY A 374 -11.40 -2.89 22.46
CA GLY A 374 -10.01 -3.25 22.76
C GLY A 374 -9.00 -2.40 21.99
N PRO A 375 -7.70 -2.51 22.36
CA PRO A 375 -6.66 -1.77 21.70
C PRO A 375 -6.27 -2.38 20.37
N GLU A 376 -6.12 -1.54 19.35
CA GLU A 376 -5.56 -1.93 18.06
C GLU A 376 -4.50 -0.92 17.59
N SER A 377 -3.59 -1.39 16.71
CA SER A 377 -2.48 -0.59 16.20
C SER A 377 -2.77 -0.05 14.81
N PHE A 378 -2.62 1.27 14.64
CA PHE A 378 -2.87 1.99 13.40
C PHE A 378 -1.64 2.74 12.91
N THR A 379 -1.55 2.91 11.59
CA THR A 379 -0.43 3.53 10.89
C THR A 379 -0.89 4.73 10.07
N ALA A 380 0.06 5.55 9.64
CA ALA A 380 -0.21 6.81 8.96
C ALA A 380 -0.84 6.68 7.56
N ASP A 381 -0.82 5.50 6.96
CA ASP A 381 -1.36 5.21 5.63
C ASP A 381 -2.26 3.97 5.59
N HIS A 382 -2.68 3.51 6.75
CA HIS A 382 -3.55 2.33 6.93
C HIS A 382 -2.97 1.04 6.31
N LYS A 383 -1.63 0.94 6.20
CA LYS A 383 -0.93 -0.28 5.75
C LYS A 383 0.04 -0.78 6.82
N PRO A 384 0.22 -2.09 6.96
CA PRO A 384 1.16 -2.66 7.91
C PRO A 384 2.59 -2.11 7.80
N LEU A 385 3.33 -2.23 8.89
CA LEU A 385 4.77 -1.96 8.94
C LEU A 385 5.50 -3.30 8.92
N MET A 386 6.24 -3.56 7.85
CA MET A 386 6.93 -4.82 7.63
C MET A 386 8.37 -4.60 7.15
N GLY A 387 9.15 -5.67 7.18
CA GLY A 387 10.51 -5.69 6.66
C GLY A 387 11.58 -5.31 7.68
N GLU A 388 12.82 -5.24 7.24
CA GLU A 388 13.97 -4.93 8.08
C GLU A 388 14.05 -3.44 8.36
N ALA A 389 14.21 -3.06 9.63
CA ALA A 389 14.35 -1.67 10.04
C ALA A 389 15.66 -1.08 9.50
N PRO A 390 15.63 0.16 8.96
CA PRO A 390 16.84 0.77 8.40
C PRO A 390 17.90 1.10 9.45
N GLU A 391 17.50 1.27 10.72
CA GLU A 391 18.41 1.65 11.81
C GLU A 391 19.22 0.48 12.35
N VAL A 392 18.70 -0.77 12.27
CA VAL A 392 19.30 -1.93 12.91
C VAL A 392 19.14 -3.19 12.07
N ARG A 393 20.22 -3.73 11.58
CA ARG A 393 20.22 -5.00 10.84
C ARG A 393 19.82 -6.18 11.73
N GLY A 394 19.01 -7.08 11.17
CA GLY A 394 18.45 -8.21 11.89
C GLY A 394 17.24 -7.86 12.76
N PHE A 395 16.75 -6.60 12.74
CA PHE A 395 15.51 -6.20 13.40
C PHE A 395 14.39 -6.07 12.37
N PHE A 396 13.46 -7.02 12.34
CA PHE A 396 12.34 -7.04 11.42
C PHE A 396 11.05 -6.59 12.10
N LEU A 397 10.14 -6.02 11.32
CA LEU A 397 8.82 -5.56 11.75
C LEU A 397 7.73 -6.44 11.12
N GLY A 398 6.70 -6.71 11.89
CA GLY A 398 5.44 -7.32 11.49
C GLY A 398 4.30 -6.79 12.39
N CYS A 399 3.99 -5.48 12.29
CA CYS A 399 3.07 -4.81 13.20
C CYS A 399 2.24 -3.73 12.49
N GLY A 400 1.34 -3.03 13.21
CA GLY A 400 0.55 -1.95 12.66
C GLY A 400 -0.49 -2.41 11.62
N PHE A 401 -1.25 -3.46 11.91
CA PHE A 401 -2.12 -4.11 10.92
C PHE A 401 -3.50 -3.47 10.75
N ASN A 402 -3.81 -2.37 11.45
CA ASN A 402 -5.01 -1.58 11.18
C ASN A 402 -6.30 -2.42 11.13
N SER A 403 -6.57 -3.24 12.14
CA SER A 403 -7.69 -4.20 12.20
C SER A 403 -7.66 -5.35 11.19
N ALA A 404 -6.67 -5.42 10.29
CA ALA A 404 -6.59 -6.44 9.25
C ALA A 404 -5.66 -7.62 9.59
N GLY A 405 -5.20 -7.74 10.85
CA GLY A 405 -4.18 -8.71 11.27
C GLY A 405 -4.55 -10.18 11.06
N MET A 406 -5.83 -10.54 11.15
CA MET A 406 -6.28 -11.91 10.86
C MET A 406 -6.36 -12.16 9.37
N MET A 407 -6.97 -11.26 8.60
CA MET A 407 -7.18 -11.45 7.16
C MET A 407 -5.89 -11.34 6.33
N LEU A 408 -4.97 -10.44 6.66
CA LEU A 408 -3.68 -10.30 5.96
C LEU A 408 -2.57 -11.18 6.55
N GLY A 409 -2.77 -11.70 7.77
CA GLY A 409 -1.71 -12.33 8.55
C GLY A 409 -1.00 -13.49 7.85
N GLY A 410 -1.73 -14.35 7.16
CA GLY A 410 -1.16 -15.50 6.45
C GLY A 410 -0.25 -15.07 5.30
N GLY A 411 -0.74 -14.20 4.42
CA GLY A 411 0.05 -13.66 3.31
C GLY A 411 1.25 -12.85 3.79
N CYS A 412 1.02 -11.93 4.73
CA CYS A 412 2.10 -11.11 5.30
C CYS A 412 3.12 -11.94 6.08
N GLY A 413 2.68 -12.93 6.85
CA GLY A 413 3.59 -13.84 7.57
C GLY A 413 4.46 -14.65 6.63
N LYS A 414 3.90 -15.11 5.49
CA LYS A 414 4.67 -15.77 4.43
C LYS A 414 5.72 -14.84 3.84
N GLU A 415 5.33 -13.65 3.42
CA GLU A 415 6.25 -12.69 2.80
C GLU A 415 7.35 -12.25 3.78
N LEU A 416 7.01 -12.06 5.06
CA LEU A 416 7.99 -11.72 6.10
C LEU A 416 8.98 -12.87 6.35
N ALA A 417 8.51 -14.11 6.37
CA ALA A 417 9.37 -15.29 6.48
C ALA A 417 10.33 -15.40 5.28
N HIS A 418 9.84 -15.19 4.06
CA HIS A 418 10.69 -15.11 2.87
C HIS A 418 11.72 -13.98 2.96
N TRP A 419 11.32 -12.83 3.49
CA TRP A 419 12.21 -11.69 3.67
C TRP A 419 13.37 -12.01 4.62
N ILE A 420 13.06 -12.65 5.75
CA ILE A 420 14.07 -13.07 6.73
C ILE A 420 15.01 -14.13 6.15
N VAL A 421 14.48 -15.16 5.51
CA VAL A 421 15.28 -16.31 5.03
C VAL A 421 16.09 -15.96 3.78
N HIS A 422 15.51 -15.16 2.87
CA HIS A 422 16.10 -14.88 1.56
C HIS A 422 16.56 -13.44 1.37
N GLY A 423 16.48 -12.60 2.43
CA GLY A 423 16.84 -11.18 2.39
C GLY A 423 15.80 -10.29 1.71
N ARG A 424 14.65 -10.85 1.24
CA ARG A 424 13.61 -10.12 0.53
C ARG A 424 12.31 -10.92 0.41
N PRO A 425 11.14 -10.27 0.27
CA PRO A 425 9.87 -10.94 0.02
C PRO A 425 9.79 -11.54 -1.40
N GLU A 426 8.82 -12.40 -1.64
CA GLU A 426 8.53 -12.92 -2.99
C GLU A 426 7.74 -11.91 -3.83
N LYS A 427 6.78 -11.23 -3.20
CA LYS A 427 5.87 -10.28 -3.81
C LYS A 427 6.37 -8.84 -3.67
N ASP A 428 5.71 -7.93 -4.38
CA ASP A 428 5.89 -6.50 -4.13
C ASP A 428 5.31 -6.11 -2.77
N MET A 429 6.19 -5.97 -1.78
CA MET A 429 5.84 -5.53 -0.43
C MET A 429 6.26 -4.08 -0.17
N TYR A 430 6.57 -3.28 -1.20
CA TYR A 430 7.02 -1.90 -1.04
C TYR A 430 6.00 -1.04 -0.25
N GLY A 431 4.71 -1.22 -0.52
CA GLY A 431 3.66 -0.51 0.21
C GLY A 431 3.52 -0.89 1.70
N TYR A 432 4.21 -1.96 2.15
CA TYR A 432 4.24 -2.44 3.54
C TYR A 432 5.59 -2.22 4.20
N ASP A 433 6.65 -1.99 3.41
CA ASP A 433 8.01 -1.78 3.89
C ASP A 433 8.09 -0.52 4.76
N ILE A 434 8.68 -0.62 5.95
CA ILE A 434 8.88 0.53 6.84
C ILE A 434 9.69 1.64 6.17
N ARG A 435 10.59 1.30 5.24
CA ARG A 435 11.43 2.23 4.47
C ARG A 435 10.64 3.15 3.52
N ARG A 436 9.31 2.89 3.31
CA ARG A 436 8.43 3.83 2.59
C ARG A 436 8.27 5.17 3.30
N PHE A 437 8.55 5.21 4.58
CA PHE A 437 8.54 6.43 5.39
C PHE A 437 9.94 6.96 5.60
N HIS A 438 10.13 8.23 5.26
CA HIS A 438 11.40 8.90 5.55
C HIS A 438 11.59 9.06 7.06
N HIS A 439 12.82 8.97 7.54
CA HIS A 439 13.16 9.01 8.98
C HIS A 439 12.64 10.27 9.70
N SER A 440 12.54 11.42 9.01
CA SER A 440 11.97 12.64 9.58
C SER A 440 10.47 12.53 9.90
N LEU A 441 9.77 11.58 9.29
CA LEU A 441 8.35 11.30 9.53
C LEU A 441 8.18 10.27 10.64
N THR A 442 9.02 9.23 10.69
CA THR A 442 8.94 8.19 11.71
C THR A 442 9.22 8.70 13.12
N ASN A 443 9.90 9.84 13.25
CA ASN A 443 10.16 10.55 14.50
C ASN A 443 9.17 11.67 14.82
N ASN A 444 8.15 11.87 13.99
CA ASN A 444 7.23 12.99 14.14
C ASN A 444 5.88 12.53 14.68
N ASN A 445 5.71 12.61 15.99
CA ASN A 445 4.48 12.17 16.68
C ASN A 445 3.22 12.91 16.18
N ARG A 446 3.33 14.19 15.82
CA ARG A 446 2.21 14.95 15.27
C ARG A 446 1.77 14.36 13.92
N TRP A 447 2.73 14.12 13.02
CA TRP A 447 2.45 13.51 11.73
C TRP A 447 1.83 12.12 11.88
N ILE A 448 2.41 11.27 12.74
CA ILE A 448 1.89 9.91 13.01
C ILE A 448 0.44 10.00 13.50
N ARG A 449 0.15 10.88 14.46
CA ARG A 449 -1.18 11.02 15.06
C ARG A 449 -2.22 11.54 14.07
N GLU A 450 -1.95 12.66 13.40
CA GLU A 450 -2.90 13.28 12.45
C GLU A 450 -3.18 12.38 11.26
N ARG A 451 -2.15 11.74 10.71
CA ARG A 451 -2.27 10.83 9.56
C ARG A 451 -2.97 9.53 9.92
N SER A 452 -2.65 8.94 11.06
CA SER A 452 -3.32 7.72 11.51
C SER A 452 -4.80 7.96 11.84
N HIS A 453 -5.14 9.14 12.37
CA HIS A 453 -6.52 9.55 12.57
C HIS A 453 -7.29 9.62 11.26
N GLU A 454 -6.75 10.32 10.26
CA GLU A 454 -7.36 10.41 8.93
C GLU A 454 -7.51 9.03 8.28
N SER A 455 -6.45 8.22 8.32
CA SER A 455 -6.46 6.90 7.69
C SER A 455 -7.47 5.94 8.32
N TYR A 456 -7.66 6.01 9.64
CA TYR A 456 -8.70 5.29 10.37
C TYR A 456 -10.10 5.75 9.94
N ALA A 457 -10.34 7.06 10.00
CA ALA A 457 -11.65 7.64 9.67
C ALA A 457 -12.07 7.38 8.22
N LYS A 458 -11.10 7.27 7.30
CA LYS A 458 -11.31 6.99 5.87
C LYS A 458 -11.31 5.49 5.52
N ASN A 459 -11.21 4.57 6.47
CA ASN A 459 -11.06 3.15 6.13
C ASN A 459 -12.21 2.61 5.27
N TYR A 460 -13.42 3.13 5.45
CA TYR A 460 -14.60 2.76 4.66
C TYR A 460 -14.95 3.76 3.54
N SER A 461 -14.12 4.78 3.31
CA SER A 461 -14.32 5.69 2.19
C SER A 461 -14.11 4.98 0.85
N VAL A 462 -14.74 5.49 -0.20
CA VAL A 462 -14.47 5.04 -1.58
C VAL A 462 -13.01 5.33 -1.91
N VAL A 463 -12.28 4.33 -2.41
CA VAL A 463 -10.88 4.51 -2.84
C VAL A 463 -10.87 5.02 -4.28
N PHE A 464 -10.80 6.33 -4.42
CA PHE A 464 -10.72 6.96 -5.72
C PHE A 464 -9.29 6.92 -6.29
N PRO A 465 -9.15 6.90 -7.61
CA PRO A 465 -7.87 7.17 -8.24
C PRO A 465 -7.34 8.54 -7.82
N TYR A 466 -6.03 8.62 -7.53
CA TYR A 466 -5.36 9.85 -7.09
C TYR A 466 -5.87 10.44 -5.77
N ASP A 467 -6.53 9.62 -4.94
CA ASP A 467 -6.84 10.02 -3.56
C ASP A 467 -5.56 10.29 -2.80
N GLU A 468 -5.48 11.46 -2.16
CA GLU A 468 -4.34 11.87 -1.36
C GLU A 468 -4.78 12.20 0.06
N PRO A 469 -3.96 11.84 1.05
CA PRO A 469 -4.23 12.23 2.43
C PRO A 469 -4.22 13.75 2.60
N LEU A 470 -5.10 14.23 3.45
CA LEU A 470 -5.30 15.67 3.70
C LEU A 470 -4.53 16.17 4.92
N ALA A 471 -4.41 15.34 5.96
CA ALA A 471 -3.73 15.69 7.19
C ALA A 471 -2.23 15.90 7.01
N SER A 472 -1.66 16.80 7.81
CA SER A 472 -0.20 17.01 7.94
C SER A 472 0.54 17.36 6.64
N ARG A 473 -0.12 17.97 5.66
CA ARG A 473 0.50 18.33 4.37
C ARG A 473 1.59 19.37 4.47
N ASN A 474 1.51 20.29 5.44
CA ASN A 474 2.45 21.40 5.61
C ASN A 474 3.66 21.09 6.51
N MET A 475 3.87 19.81 6.87
CA MET A 475 4.97 19.38 7.74
C MET A 475 6.34 19.46 7.06
N ARG A 476 6.39 19.29 5.75
CA ARG A 476 7.61 19.38 4.94
C ARG A 476 7.36 20.30 3.75
N LYS A 477 8.23 21.29 3.58
CA LYS A 477 8.19 22.26 2.48
C LYS A 477 9.33 21.97 1.52
N ASP A 478 9.04 21.82 0.24
CA ASP A 478 10.11 21.68 -0.75
C ASP A 478 10.88 23.00 -0.98
N PRO A 479 12.06 22.93 -1.59
CA PRO A 479 12.90 24.10 -1.85
C PRO A 479 12.21 25.22 -2.64
N CYS A 480 11.22 24.88 -3.47
CA CYS A 480 10.46 25.85 -4.27
C CYS A 480 9.12 26.27 -3.65
N PHE A 481 8.84 25.91 -2.38
CA PHE A 481 7.54 26.07 -1.71
C PHE A 481 6.98 27.52 -1.79
N ARG A 482 7.81 28.53 -1.55
CA ARG A 482 7.35 29.94 -1.58
C ARG A 482 6.78 30.38 -2.91
N ASN A 483 7.11 29.69 -3.99
CA ASN A 483 6.61 29.97 -5.33
C ASN A 483 5.34 29.23 -5.66
N ARG A 484 5.06 28.10 -5.03
CA ARG A 484 3.83 27.35 -5.27
C ARG A 484 2.60 28.21 -4.97
N ALA A 485 2.59 28.93 -3.85
CA ALA A 485 1.50 29.84 -3.50
C ALA A 485 1.31 31.00 -4.51
N ALA A 486 2.38 31.41 -5.18
CA ALA A 486 2.34 32.47 -6.17
C ALA A 486 2.10 31.98 -7.61
N CYS A 487 2.52 30.76 -7.93
CA CYS A 487 2.54 30.22 -9.29
C CYS A 487 1.34 29.32 -9.60
N PHE A 488 0.79 28.65 -8.62
CA PHE A 488 -0.37 27.78 -8.76
C PHE A 488 -1.61 28.52 -8.27
N LYS A 489 -1.94 29.65 -8.90
CA LYS A 489 -3.26 30.26 -8.71
C LYS A 489 -4.32 29.30 -9.19
N LYS A 490 -5.35 29.15 -8.36
CA LYS A 490 -6.73 28.60 -8.56
C LYS A 490 -7.04 27.64 -9.72
N ASP A 491 -6.24 27.59 -10.77
CA ASP A 491 -6.49 26.86 -12.01
C ASP A 491 -5.62 25.58 -12.12
N THR A 492 -4.73 25.32 -11.17
CA THR A 492 -3.97 24.08 -11.06
C THR A 492 -4.50 23.25 -9.90
N VAL A 493 -4.72 22.02 -10.17
CA VAL A 493 -5.56 21.04 -9.50
C VAL A 493 -5.28 20.72 -8.04
N LEU A 494 -4.24 21.22 -7.44
CA LEU A 494 -3.93 20.96 -6.03
C LEU A 494 -3.41 22.24 -5.39
N ASP A 495 -4.32 23.01 -4.78
CA ASP A 495 -3.95 24.06 -3.86
C ASP A 495 -3.55 23.41 -2.52
N TYR A 496 -2.25 23.12 -2.37
CA TYR A 496 -1.67 22.54 -1.15
C TYR A 496 -1.74 23.48 0.07
N ASP A 497 -2.12 24.74 -0.10
CA ASP A 497 -2.23 25.70 1.00
C ASP A 497 -3.57 25.64 1.75
N TYR A 498 -4.53 24.83 1.31
CA TYR A 498 -5.89 24.85 1.86
C TYR A 498 -6.03 24.18 3.23
N TYR A 499 -5.04 23.38 3.66
CA TYR A 499 -5.16 22.62 4.90
C TYR A 499 -4.26 23.18 6.00
N GLY A 500 -4.78 24.20 6.68
CA GLY A 500 -4.21 24.68 7.94
C GLY A 500 -4.14 23.59 9.00
N ALA A 501 -3.29 23.80 9.99
CA ALA A 501 -3.12 22.90 11.11
C ALA A 501 -4.46 22.50 11.74
N TYR A 502 -4.69 21.19 11.87
CA TYR A 502 -5.86 20.66 12.58
C TYR A 502 -5.68 20.83 14.10
N ASP A 503 -5.89 22.01 14.61
CA ASP A 503 -6.25 22.21 16.01
C ASP A 503 -7.77 22.05 16.15
N VAL A 504 -8.25 20.80 16.03
CA VAL A 504 -9.68 20.53 16.07
C VAL A 504 -10.05 19.97 17.46
N PRO A 505 -11.09 20.51 18.13
CA PRO A 505 -11.58 19.98 19.39
C PRO A 505 -11.98 18.50 19.28
N LYS A 506 -11.80 17.72 20.36
CA LYS A 506 -12.07 16.27 20.41
C LYS A 506 -13.45 15.82 19.86
N ASN A 507 -14.43 16.70 19.84
CA ASN A 507 -15.80 16.41 19.43
C ASN A 507 -16.15 16.92 18.02
N THR A 508 -15.17 17.31 17.21
CA THR A 508 -15.44 17.80 15.86
C THR A 508 -15.49 16.62 14.91
N VAL A 509 -16.60 16.51 14.16
CA VAL A 509 -16.69 15.60 13.01
C VAL A 509 -15.77 16.14 11.94
N TYR A 510 -14.80 15.35 11.51
CA TYR A 510 -13.91 15.72 10.39
C TYR A 510 -14.70 15.65 9.08
N PRO A 511 -14.87 16.76 8.36
CA PRO A 511 -15.68 16.77 7.14
C PRO A 511 -14.91 16.22 5.93
N TYR A 512 -14.31 15.06 6.06
CA TYR A 512 -13.58 14.43 4.95
C TYR A 512 -14.45 14.27 3.70
N SER A 513 -15.74 13.97 3.87
CA SER A 513 -16.71 13.87 2.77
C SER A 513 -17.01 15.23 2.11
N GLU A 514 -16.95 16.34 2.84
CA GLU A 514 -17.13 17.69 2.30
C GLU A 514 -15.88 18.18 1.59
N ILE A 515 -14.70 17.80 2.10
CA ILE A 515 -13.39 18.15 1.55
C ILE A 515 -13.11 17.33 0.28
N LEU A 516 -13.51 16.06 0.25
CA LEU A 516 -13.35 15.17 -0.91
C LEU A 516 -14.13 15.61 -2.15
N GLY A 517 -15.05 16.53 -2.03
CA GLY A 517 -15.71 17.30 -3.06
C GLY A 517 -15.84 16.65 -4.44
N LYS A 518 -16.01 17.46 -5.43
CA LYS A 518 -16.26 17.08 -6.83
C LYS A 518 -15.03 16.54 -7.58
N GLU A 519 -13.85 16.54 -6.96
CA GLU A 519 -12.60 16.18 -7.61
C GLU A 519 -12.33 14.67 -7.62
N TYR A 520 -12.88 13.93 -6.64
CA TYR A 520 -12.73 12.49 -6.54
C TYR A 520 -13.85 11.76 -7.29
N THR A 521 -13.49 11.11 -8.37
CA THR A 521 -14.43 10.45 -9.27
C THR A 521 -13.75 9.29 -10.00
N PHE A 522 -14.54 8.30 -10.44
CA PHE A 522 -14.10 7.29 -11.39
C PHE A 522 -14.32 7.73 -12.85
N ASP A 523 -14.84 8.93 -13.08
CA ASP A 523 -14.94 9.56 -14.38
C ASP A 523 -13.76 10.52 -14.62
N PHE A 524 -13.74 11.21 -15.75
CA PHE A 524 -12.77 12.28 -15.96
C PHE A 524 -12.99 13.39 -14.92
N PRO A 525 -11.93 13.85 -14.24
CA PRO A 525 -12.08 14.88 -13.21
C PRO A 525 -12.56 16.21 -13.81
N PRO A 526 -13.17 17.10 -13.02
CA PRO A 526 -13.63 18.41 -13.48
C PRO A 526 -12.55 19.26 -14.16
N HIS A 527 -11.29 19.03 -13.79
CA HIS A 527 -10.10 19.70 -14.32
C HIS A 527 -9.42 18.96 -15.48
N HIS A 528 -10.07 18.00 -16.09
CA HIS A 528 -9.53 17.23 -17.23
C HIS A 528 -9.05 18.13 -18.38
N ASP A 529 -9.79 19.23 -18.65
CA ASP A 529 -9.40 20.19 -19.67
C ASP A 529 -8.14 20.98 -19.30
N VAL A 530 -7.92 21.27 -18.01
CA VAL A 530 -6.68 21.91 -17.54
C VAL A 530 -5.51 20.99 -17.77
N ILE A 531 -5.63 19.70 -17.44
CA ILE A 531 -4.58 18.69 -17.70
C ILE A 531 -4.27 18.61 -19.20
N ARG A 532 -5.34 18.62 -20.05
CA ARG A 532 -5.18 18.66 -21.50
C ARG A 532 -4.33 19.86 -21.95
N ASP A 533 -4.67 21.04 -21.46
CA ASP A 533 -4.02 22.29 -21.85
C ASP A 533 -2.55 22.32 -21.41
N GLU A 534 -2.23 21.78 -20.23
CA GLU A 534 -0.87 21.58 -19.76
C GLU A 534 -0.10 20.62 -20.66
N CYS A 535 -0.68 19.46 -20.99
CA CYS A 535 -0.10 18.47 -21.89
C CYS A 535 0.17 19.06 -23.29
N LEU A 536 -0.83 19.73 -23.87
CA LEU A 536 -0.71 20.33 -25.19
C LEU A 536 0.27 21.51 -25.20
N THR A 537 0.36 22.27 -24.09
CA THR A 537 1.40 23.29 -23.93
C THR A 537 2.79 22.65 -23.95
N CYS A 538 3.02 21.57 -23.25
CA CYS A 538 4.27 20.82 -23.31
C CYS A 538 4.59 20.31 -24.71
N ARG A 539 3.59 19.83 -25.47
CA ARG A 539 3.77 19.31 -26.83
C ARG A 539 4.05 20.42 -27.88
N ASN A 540 3.54 21.64 -27.68
CA ASN A 540 3.53 22.68 -28.70
C ASN A 540 4.34 23.94 -28.33
N ALA A 541 4.60 24.18 -27.05
CA ALA A 541 5.28 25.36 -26.54
C ALA A 541 6.34 25.01 -25.49
N VAL A 542 6.16 25.41 -24.21
CA VAL A 542 7.02 25.07 -23.08
C VAL A 542 6.17 24.85 -21.82
N ALA A 543 6.42 23.75 -21.14
CA ALA A 543 5.87 23.49 -19.82
C ALA A 543 6.99 23.42 -18.77
N VAL A 544 6.70 23.88 -17.55
CA VAL A 544 7.57 23.79 -16.38
C VAL A 544 6.94 22.87 -15.36
N PHE A 545 7.70 21.88 -14.94
CA PHE A 545 7.31 20.90 -13.93
C PHE A 545 8.20 21.05 -12.70
N ASN A 546 7.59 21.15 -11.52
CA ASN A 546 8.34 21.05 -10.28
C ASN A 546 8.55 19.59 -9.91
N MET A 547 9.78 19.14 -9.98
CA MET A 547 10.17 17.76 -9.68
C MET A 547 11.11 17.69 -8.45
N SER A 548 11.05 18.67 -7.56
CA SER A 548 11.92 18.76 -6.36
C SER A 548 11.72 17.60 -5.38
N TYR A 549 10.63 16.86 -5.49
CA TYR A 549 10.34 15.69 -4.67
C TYR A 549 11.22 14.46 -4.97
N PHE A 550 11.96 14.44 -6.07
CA PHE A 550 12.93 13.37 -6.34
C PHE A 550 14.12 13.44 -5.39
N GLY A 551 14.60 12.27 -4.94
CA GLY A 551 15.84 12.15 -4.17
C GLY A 551 17.07 12.56 -4.99
N LYS A 552 17.99 13.29 -4.37
CA LYS A 552 19.25 13.74 -4.97
C LYS A 552 20.42 13.30 -4.09
N PHE A 553 21.17 12.33 -4.59
CA PHE A 553 22.24 11.69 -3.84
C PHE A 553 23.58 11.80 -4.57
N TYR A 554 24.65 11.98 -3.81
CA TYR A 554 26.02 11.87 -4.30
C TYR A 554 26.69 10.64 -3.72
N LEU A 555 27.18 9.77 -4.59
CA LEU A 555 28.03 8.64 -4.21
C LEU A 555 29.49 9.11 -4.31
N ILE A 556 30.18 9.18 -3.17
CA ILE A 556 31.54 9.72 -3.04
C ILE A 556 32.46 8.72 -2.33
N GLY A 557 33.75 8.75 -2.62
CA GLY A 557 34.76 7.91 -1.99
C GLY A 557 35.66 7.21 -2.99
N SER A 558 36.72 6.57 -2.50
CA SER A 558 37.71 5.89 -3.34
C SER A 558 37.13 4.74 -4.17
N ASP A 559 36.12 4.06 -3.64
CA ASP A 559 35.44 2.95 -4.31
C ASP A 559 34.09 3.34 -4.92
N ALA A 560 33.75 4.65 -5.00
CA ALA A 560 32.45 5.10 -5.52
C ALA A 560 32.16 4.56 -6.94
N LYS A 561 33.17 4.47 -7.80
CA LYS A 561 33.03 3.87 -9.14
C LYS A 561 32.74 2.37 -9.07
N LYS A 562 33.43 1.62 -8.22
CA LYS A 562 33.19 0.17 -8.07
C LYS A 562 31.80 -0.09 -7.50
N ALA A 563 31.38 0.70 -6.51
CA ALA A 563 30.05 0.66 -5.95
C ALA A 563 28.99 0.98 -7.00
N ALA A 564 29.18 2.00 -7.82
CA ALA A 564 28.29 2.35 -8.92
C ALA A 564 28.22 1.25 -9.98
N ASP A 565 29.33 0.62 -10.34
CA ASP A 565 29.36 -0.53 -11.27
C ASP A 565 28.59 -1.73 -10.72
N TRP A 566 28.64 -1.95 -9.41
CA TRP A 566 27.88 -3.02 -8.74
C TRP A 566 26.39 -2.73 -8.62
N LEU A 567 26.02 -1.51 -8.24
CA LEU A 567 24.63 -1.11 -7.99
C LEU A 567 23.82 -0.95 -9.29
N PHE A 568 24.42 -0.34 -10.32
CA PHE A 568 23.70 0.06 -11.51
C PHE A 568 23.82 -0.96 -12.64
N THR A 569 22.70 -1.25 -13.28
CA THR A 569 22.65 -2.20 -14.40
C THR A 569 23.35 -1.69 -15.64
N ALA A 570 23.38 -0.37 -15.87
CA ALA A 570 24.00 0.24 -17.02
C ALA A 570 25.51 0.39 -16.84
N ASP A 571 26.23 0.57 -17.95
CA ASP A 571 27.63 0.93 -17.95
C ASP A 571 27.78 2.41 -17.50
N VAL A 572 28.27 2.62 -16.29
CA VAL A 572 28.52 3.95 -15.70
C VAL A 572 29.93 4.49 -16.01
N ASN A 573 30.75 3.72 -16.68
CA ASN A 573 32.09 4.15 -17.10
C ASN A 573 32.01 5.06 -18.32
N LYS A 574 31.51 6.26 -18.13
CA LYS A 574 31.33 7.30 -19.15
C LYS A 574 32.19 8.49 -18.85
N ALA A 575 32.40 9.33 -19.88
CA ALA A 575 33.07 10.60 -19.67
C ALA A 575 32.32 11.49 -18.66
N PRO A 576 33.03 12.29 -17.83
CA PRO A 576 32.42 13.29 -16.99
C PRO A 576 31.42 14.16 -17.76
N GLY A 577 30.26 14.44 -17.13
CA GLY A 577 29.18 15.18 -17.79
C GLY A 577 28.16 14.28 -18.53
N SER A 578 28.40 12.93 -18.62
CA SER A 578 27.40 12.01 -19.14
C SER A 578 26.29 11.75 -18.12
N THR A 579 25.05 11.58 -18.62
CA THR A 579 23.90 11.14 -17.85
C THR A 579 23.51 9.73 -18.31
N VAL A 580 23.36 8.81 -17.39
CA VAL A 580 23.07 7.40 -17.68
C VAL A 580 21.73 7.00 -17.07
N TYR A 581 20.77 6.61 -17.92
CA TYR A 581 19.53 5.99 -17.47
C TYR A 581 19.77 4.54 -17.12
N THR A 582 19.42 4.12 -15.91
CA THR A 582 19.77 2.80 -15.39
C THR A 582 18.72 2.30 -14.40
N CYS A 583 18.73 1.01 -14.13
CA CYS A 583 18.01 0.40 -13.01
C CYS A 583 18.98 0.01 -11.89
N MET A 584 18.48 -0.06 -10.68
CA MET A 584 19.09 -0.80 -9.56
C MET A 584 18.26 -2.06 -9.34
N LEU A 585 18.91 -3.18 -9.08
CA LEU A 585 18.22 -4.45 -8.96
C LEU A 585 18.49 -5.11 -7.62
N ASN A 586 17.62 -6.04 -7.28
CA ASN A 586 17.84 -7.02 -6.24
C ASN A 586 18.49 -8.31 -6.80
N GLN A 587 18.81 -9.27 -5.94
CA GLN A 587 19.47 -10.52 -6.30
C GLN A 587 18.65 -11.37 -7.28
N ARG A 588 17.30 -11.22 -7.30
CA ARG A 588 16.41 -11.93 -8.22
C ARG A 588 16.23 -11.21 -9.56
N GLY A 589 16.87 -10.05 -9.74
CA GLY A 589 16.80 -9.25 -10.96
C GLY A 589 15.61 -8.31 -11.04
N GLY A 590 14.76 -8.22 -9.99
CA GLY A 590 13.68 -7.24 -9.91
C GLY A 590 14.22 -5.83 -9.65
N VAL A 591 13.49 -4.80 -10.08
CA VAL A 591 13.93 -3.40 -9.95
C VAL A 591 13.72 -2.95 -8.51
N GLU A 592 14.81 -2.74 -7.80
CA GLU A 592 14.84 -2.32 -6.39
C GLU A 592 16.20 -1.74 -6.06
N SER A 593 16.29 -0.81 -5.11
CA SER A 593 17.57 -0.33 -4.60
C SER A 593 17.85 -0.90 -3.23
N ASP A 594 18.89 -1.73 -3.13
CA ASP A 594 19.46 -2.17 -1.87
C ASP A 594 20.98 -1.99 -1.90
N LEU A 595 21.49 -1.20 -0.97
CA LEU A 595 22.92 -1.05 -0.70
C LEU A 595 23.34 -2.21 0.18
N THR A 596 23.65 -3.34 -0.43
CA THR A 596 24.20 -4.48 0.33
C THR A 596 25.62 -4.16 0.83
N ASP A 597 25.97 -4.65 2.02
CA ASP A 597 27.30 -4.54 2.64
C ASP A 597 28.36 -5.25 1.79
N GLN A 598 28.89 -4.55 0.79
CA GLN A 598 29.97 -5.07 -0.08
C GLN A 598 31.35 -4.58 0.36
N GLY A 599 31.43 -3.84 1.48
CA GLY A 599 32.70 -3.33 2.00
C GLY A 599 33.35 -2.25 1.15
N PHE A 600 32.61 -1.56 0.27
CA PHE A 600 33.13 -0.45 -0.51
C PHE A 600 33.45 0.77 0.36
N GLN A 601 34.62 1.38 0.12
CA GLN A 601 35.02 2.64 0.75
C GLN A 601 34.35 3.83 0.06
N CYS A 602 33.04 3.99 0.31
CA CYS A 602 32.23 5.08 -0.26
C CYS A 602 31.10 5.49 0.68
N SER A 603 30.57 6.68 0.46
CA SER A 603 29.44 7.22 1.21
C SER A 603 28.37 7.74 0.23
N LEU A 604 27.12 7.57 0.61
CA LEU A 604 25.97 8.18 -0.07
C LEU A 604 25.57 9.43 0.70
N VAL A 605 25.68 10.60 0.06
CA VAL A 605 25.33 11.90 0.66
C VAL A 605 23.99 12.36 0.09
N ASP A 606 23.02 12.59 0.97
CA ASP A 606 21.70 13.07 0.59
C ASP A 606 21.66 14.59 0.50
N HIS A 607 21.35 15.13 -0.67
CA HIS A 607 21.16 16.54 -0.97
C HIS A 607 19.72 16.88 -1.36
N THR A 608 18.78 16.02 -1.04
CA THR A 608 17.36 16.18 -1.42
C THR A 608 16.78 17.49 -0.91
N GLU A 609 17.13 17.89 0.33
CA GLU A 609 16.63 19.12 0.97
C GLU A 609 17.41 20.38 0.58
N ASP A 610 18.62 20.23 0.02
CA ASP A 610 19.52 21.33 -0.34
C ASP A 610 19.30 21.81 -1.78
N MET A 611 18.58 21.03 -2.58
CA MET A 611 18.44 21.27 -4.01
C MET A 611 16.99 21.16 -4.47
N GLY A 612 16.49 22.20 -5.13
CA GLY A 612 15.28 22.10 -5.94
C GLY A 612 15.55 21.50 -7.32
N MET A 613 14.51 21.00 -7.96
CA MET A 613 14.56 20.53 -9.34
C MET A 613 13.34 21.00 -10.11
N ILE A 614 13.56 21.75 -11.19
CA ILE A 614 12.50 22.09 -12.16
C ILE A 614 12.86 21.53 -13.53
N SER A 615 11.85 21.00 -14.21
CA SER A 615 11.99 20.45 -15.55
C SER A 615 11.31 21.37 -16.56
N ILE A 616 12.04 21.89 -17.53
CA ILE A 616 11.57 22.79 -18.58
C ILE A 616 11.54 22.01 -19.89
N GLN A 617 10.34 21.70 -20.36
CA GLN A 617 10.13 20.75 -21.45
C GLN A 617 9.25 21.34 -22.55
N GLY A 618 9.54 21.00 -23.80
CA GLY A 618 8.76 21.40 -24.96
C GLY A 618 9.62 21.89 -26.14
N PRO A 619 9.04 21.97 -27.33
CA PRO A 619 9.80 22.29 -28.55
C PRO A 619 10.45 23.66 -28.55
N LYS A 620 9.98 24.63 -27.76
CA LYS A 620 10.55 25.99 -27.62
C LYS A 620 11.45 26.14 -26.39
N SER A 621 11.69 25.05 -25.63
CA SER A 621 12.51 25.10 -24.41
C SER A 621 13.94 25.58 -24.66
N ARG A 622 14.55 25.20 -25.79
CA ARG A 622 15.89 25.65 -26.19
C ARG A 622 15.93 27.15 -26.40
N GLU A 623 14.98 27.66 -27.19
CA GLU A 623 14.92 29.11 -27.54
C GLU A 623 14.72 29.96 -26.26
N LEU A 624 13.94 29.45 -25.31
CA LEU A 624 13.73 30.10 -24.03
C LEU A 624 15.00 30.06 -23.18
N LEU A 625 15.56 28.88 -22.95
CA LEU A 625 16.67 28.70 -22.04
C LEU A 625 17.95 29.37 -22.53
N GLN A 626 18.15 29.51 -23.86
CA GLN A 626 19.30 30.23 -24.45
C GLN A 626 19.31 31.71 -24.08
N GLN A 627 18.18 32.28 -23.60
CA GLN A 627 18.12 33.70 -23.19
C GLN A 627 18.56 33.91 -21.73
N VAL A 628 18.56 32.86 -20.92
CA VAL A 628 18.86 32.92 -19.48
C VAL A 628 20.05 32.07 -19.07
N MET A 629 20.60 31.25 -19.98
CA MET A 629 21.77 30.40 -19.76
C MET A 629 22.99 30.93 -20.52
N ASP A 630 24.13 30.84 -19.88
CA ASP A 630 25.43 31.21 -20.45
C ASP A 630 26.06 30.14 -21.36
N ALA A 631 25.36 29.03 -21.63
CA ALA A 631 25.87 27.90 -22.40
C ALA A 631 25.20 27.80 -23.77
N ASP A 632 25.92 27.31 -24.78
CA ASP A 632 25.34 26.91 -26.06
C ASP A 632 24.50 25.62 -25.86
N LEU A 633 23.20 25.71 -26.17
CA LEU A 633 22.22 24.66 -26.05
C LEU A 633 21.97 23.89 -27.37
N SER A 634 22.82 24.05 -28.39
CA SER A 634 22.76 23.28 -29.61
C SER A 634 22.88 21.76 -29.34
N ASN A 635 22.54 20.94 -30.30
CA ASN A 635 22.68 19.48 -30.16
C ASN A 635 24.15 19.04 -30.07
N GLU A 636 25.02 19.79 -30.72
CA GLU A 636 26.47 19.60 -30.79
C GLU A 636 27.13 19.94 -29.49
N ALA A 637 26.81 21.12 -28.95
CA ALA A 637 27.42 21.64 -27.72
C ALA A 637 26.82 20.99 -26.46
N PHE A 638 25.52 20.68 -26.47
CA PHE A 638 24.83 20.07 -25.35
C PHE A 638 24.00 18.86 -25.78
N PRO A 639 24.64 17.69 -26.07
CA PRO A 639 23.95 16.48 -26.55
C PRO A 639 22.91 15.96 -25.56
N PHE A 640 21.90 15.24 -26.09
CA PHE A 640 20.95 14.49 -25.24
C PHE A 640 21.69 13.49 -24.34
N SER A 641 21.23 13.33 -23.10
CA SER A 641 21.85 12.47 -22.07
C SER A 641 23.21 12.98 -21.57
N THR A 642 23.35 14.31 -21.50
CA THR A 642 24.51 14.96 -20.88
C THR A 642 24.07 16.01 -19.85
N HIS A 643 25.00 16.43 -18.98
CA HIS A 643 24.76 17.50 -18.05
C HIS A 643 25.96 18.45 -18.00
N LYS A 644 25.71 19.71 -17.65
CA LYS A 644 26.71 20.76 -17.44
C LYS A 644 26.36 21.56 -16.18
N ILE A 645 27.37 22.12 -15.54
CA ILE A 645 27.18 23.24 -14.61
C ILE A 645 27.16 24.50 -15.45
N VAL A 646 26.09 25.27 -15.38
CA VAL A 646 25.86 26.49 -16.17
C VAL A 646 25.43 27.63 -15.26
N ASP A 647 25.54 28.82 -15.74
CA ASP A 647 24.93 29.97 -15.09
C ASP A 647 23.53 30.19 -15.68
N VAL A 648 22.53 30.32 -14.81
CA VAL A 648 21.18 30.70 -15.19
C VAL A 648 20.81 31.98 -14.44
N ALA A 649 20.75 33.07 -15.15
CA ALA A 649 20.43 34.40 -14.60
C ALA A 649 21.30 34.78 -13.37
N GLY A 650 22.58 34.47 -13.40
CA GLY A 650 23.54 34.77 -12.32
C GLY A 650 23.63 33.66 -11.23
N HIS A 651 22.97 32.52 -11.42
CA HIS A 651 22.97 31.41 -10.46
C HIS A 651 23.58 30.16 -11.08
N LYS A 652 24.53 29.53 -10.37
CA LYS A 652 25.11 28.25 -10.79
C LYS A 652 24.15 27.11 -10.56
N VAL A 653 23.77 26.39 -11.62
CA VAL A 653 22.88 25.26 -11.60
C VAL A 653 23.47 24.08 -12.39
N ARG A 654 23.08 22.87 -12.07
CA ARG A 654 23.35 21.71 -12.92
C ARG A 654 22.17 21.53 -13.87
N ALA A 655 22.40 21.78 -15.16
CA ALA A 655 21.44 21.52 -16.22
C ALA A 655 21.68 20.12 -16.79
N MET A 656 20.64 19.31 -16.86
CA MET A 656 20.67 17.94 -17.41
C MET A 656 19.75 17.89 -18.63
N ARG A 657 20.28 17.54 -19.80
CA ARG A 657 19.47 17.41 -21.00
C ARG A 657 18.84 16.03 -21.08
N LEU A 658 17.69 15.92 -20.49
CA LEU A 658 16.87 14.70 -20.48
C LEU A 658 15.38 15.04 -20.36
N SER A 659 14.52 14.03 -20.46
CA SER A 659 13.08 14.22 -20.47
C SER A 659 12.36 13.01 -19.90
N PHE A 660 11.37 13.24 -19.06
CA PHE A 660 10.41 12.23 -18.63
C PHE A 660 9.03 12.39 -19.28
N VAL A 661 8.85 13.39 -20.14
CA VAL A 661 7.59 13.68 -20.85
C VAL A 661 7.66 13.46 -22.36
N GLY A 662 8.82 13.09 -22.87
CA GLY A 662 9.00 12.77 -24.30
C GLY A 662 9.17 13.98 -25.21
N GLU A 663 9.52 15.17 -24.67
CA GLU A 663 9.85 16.38 -25.42
C GLU A 663 11.30 16.79 -25.21
N MET A 664 11.81 17.68 -26.06
CA MET A 664 13.10 18.33 -25.83
C MET A 664 13.03 19.20 -24.59
N GLY A 665 14.07 19.14 -23.76
CA GLY A 665 14.12 19.96 -22.55
C GLY A 665 15.31 19.69 -21.65
N TRP A 666 15.33 20.40 -20.54
CA TRP A 666 16.35 20.31 -19.50
C TRP A 666 15.74 20.24 -18.12
N GLU A 667 16.34 19.45 -17.27
CA GLU A 667 16.10 19.46 -15.82
C GLU A 667 17.19 20.29 -15.15
N LEU A 668 16.77 21.28 -14.36
CA LEU A 668 17.65 22.16 -13.63
C LEU A 668 17.67 21.76 -12.17
N HIS A 669 18.82 21.29 -11.69
CA HIS A 669 19.10 21.05 -10.29
C HIS A 669 19.71 22.31 -9.68
N ILE A 670 18.99 22.94 -8.78
CA ILE A 670 19.19 24.30 -8.34
C ILE A 670 19.43 24.31 -6.82
N PRO A 671 20.50 24.94 -6.32
CA PRO A 671 20.65 25.18 -4.88
C PRO A 671 19.41 25.87 -4.32
N LYS A 672 18.99 25.49 -3.13
CA LYS A 672 17.72 25.88 -2.50
C LYS A 672 17.46 27.40 -2.54
N GLU A 673 18.45 28.19 -2.19
CA GLU A 673 18.39 29.64 -2.16
C GLU A 673 18.25 30.29 -3.56
N SER A 674 18.68 29.58 -4.59
CA SER A 674 18.64 30.04 -5.98
C SER A 674 17.36 29.60 -6.72
N CYS A 675 16.52 28.78 -6.11
CA CYS A 675 15.32 28.23 -6.77
C CYS A 675 14.34 29.29 -7.24
N LEU A 676 14.04 30.28 -6.39
CA LEU A 676 13.09 31.34 -6.70
C LEU A 676 13.61 32.29 -7.78
N PRO A 677 14.84 32.83 -7.69
CA PRO A 677 15.38 33.68 -8.75
C PRO A 677 15.43 32.99 -10.11
N VAL A 678 15.92 31.75 -10.16
CA VAL A 678 16.02 30.98 -11.41
C VAL A 678 14.63 30.70 -12.00
N TYR A 679 13.67 30.29 -11.18
CA TYR A 679 12.30 30.09 -11.64
C TYR A 679 11.70 31.37 -12.22
N ASN A 680 11.82 32.51 -11.54
CA ASN A 680 11.28 33.78 -12.00
C ASN A 680 11.93 34.23 -13.34
N ALA A 681 13.23 34.04 -13.48
CA ALA A 681 13.95 34.38 -14.73
C ALA A 681 13.47 33.51 -15.90
N VAL A 682 13.28 32.17 -15.64
CA VAL A 682 12.76 31.25 -16.66
C VAL A 682 11.33 31.64 -17.06
N MET A 683 10.47 31.94 -16.10
CA MET A 683 9.06 32.31 -16.37
C MET A 683 8.98 33.64 -17.13
N ALA A 684 9.80 34.64 -16.78
CA ALA A 684 9.86 35.92 -17.46
C ALA A 684 10.34 35.78 -18.92
N ALA A 685 11.43 35.06 -19.16
CA ALA A 685 11.94 34.77 -20.49
C ALA A 685 10.95 33.94 -21.33
N GLY A 686 10.24 33.04 -20.66
CA GLY A 686 9.29 32.11 -21.30
C GLY A 686 7.94 32.71 -21.70
N ALA A 687 7.60 33.89 -21.21
CA ALA A 687 6.29 34.52 -21.46
C ALA A 687 5.97 34.61 -22.96
N LYS A 688 6.92 35.10 -23.78
CA LYS A 688 6.77 35.19 -25.25
C LYS A 688 6.77 33.84 -25.97
N HIS A 689 7.19 32.79 -25.32
CA HIS A 689 7.21 31.40 -25.85
C HIS A 689 5.99 30.61 -25.44
N GLY A 690 5.06 31.18 -24.68
CA GLY A 690 3.85 30.51 -24.18
C GLY A 690 4.12 29.52 -23.05
N ILE A 691 5.09 29.84 -22.17
CA ILE A 691 5.42 28.98 -21.01
C ILE A 691 4.25 28.89 -20.04
N ARG A 692 4.03 27.71 -19.52
CA ARG A 692 3.06 27.43 -18.45
C ARG A 692 3.64 26.49 -17.41
N ASN A 693 3.18 26.62 -16.16
CA ASN A 693 3.34 25.56 -15.18
C ASN A 693 2.46 24.36 -15.53
N ALA A 694 2.94 23.17 -15.21
CA ALA A 694 2.20 21.93 -15.41
C ALA A 694 2.40 21.02 -14.20
N GLY A 695 1.34 20.28 -13.82
CA GLY A 695 1.29 19.42 -12.66
C GLY A 695 1.69 17.99 -12.96
N TYR A 696 1.70 17.16 -11.89
CA TYR A 696 2.06 15.73 -12.00
C TYR A 696 1.06 14.93 -12.85
N ARG A 697 -0.22 15.32 -12.91
CA ARG A 697 -1.22 14.67 -13.77
C ARG A 697 -0.86 14.82 -15.25
N ALA A 698 -0.32 15.97 -15.64
CA ALA A 698 0.21 16.16 -16.99
C ALA A 698 1.48 15.31 -17.23
N ILE A 699 2.36 15.15 -16.23
CA ILE A 699 3.52 14.23 -16.33
C ILE A 699 3.04 12.80 -16.55
N ASP A 700 2.03 12.34 -15.84
CA ASP A 700 1.49 10.98 -15.96
C ASP A 700 0.96 10.73 -17.38
N SER A 701 0.14 11.64 -17.92
CA SER A 701 -0.37 11.55 -19.28
C SER A 701 0.77 11.60 -20.33
N LEU A 702 1.68 12.56 -20.24
CA LEU A 702 2.78 12.72 -21.18
C LEU A 702 3.77 11.53 -21.15
N SER A 703 4.08 11.02 -19.97
CA SER A 703 5.00 9.88 -19.79
C SER A 703 4.40 8.57 -20.26
N ILE A 704 3.12 8.35 -20.06
CA ILE A 704 2.43 7.13 -20.52
C ILE A 704 2.34 7.11 -22.04
N GLU A 705 2.06 8.24 -22.69
CA GLU A 705 2.09 8.38 -24.15
C GLU A 705 3.45 7.95 -24.73
N LYS A 706 4.53 8.39 -24.06
CA LYS A 706 5.91 8.12 -24.48
C LYS A 706 6.37 6.72 -24.10
N GLY A 707 5.62 6.02 -23.23
CA GLY A 707 5.99 4.69 -22.75
C GLY A 707 7.16 4.69 -21.78
N TYR A 708 7.40 5.80 -21.08
CA TYR A 708 8.37 5.86 -19.99
C TYR A 708 7.82 5.14 -18.77
N ARG A 709 8.67 4.35 -18.13
CA ARG A 709 8.27 3.51 -16.99
C ARG A 709 8.28 4.33 -15.70
N HIS A 710 7.18 4.25 -14.98
CA HIS A 710 7.03 4.88 -13.68
C HIS A 710 7.39 3.86 -12.60
N TRP A 711 8.26 4.25 -11.65
CA TRP A 711 8.60 3.43 -10.50
C TRP A 711 7.34 3.13 -9.68
N HIS A 712 7.23 1.90 -9.19
CA HIS A 712 6.15 1.32 -8.41
C HIS A 712 4.81 1.15 -9.17
N ALA A 713 4.50 1.93 -10.19
CA ALA A 713 3.37 1.67 -11.07
C ALA A 713 3.74 0.64 -12.15
N ASP A 714 4.68 0.96 -13.05
CA ASP A 714 5.10 0.10 -14.16
C ASP A 714 6.25 -0.84 -13.82
N LEU A 715 7.04 -0.52 -12.77
CA LEU A 715 8.21 -1.25 -12.31
C LEU A 715 8.11 -1.48 -10.81
N ARG A 716 8.15 -2.73 -10.39
CA ARG A 716 8.09 -3.16 -8.99
C ARG A 716 9.28 -4.07 -8.66
N PRO A 717 9.53 -4.38 -7.37
CA PRO A 717 10.59 -5.29 -6.94
C PRO A 717 10.50 -6.71 -7.53
N ASP A 718 9.36 -7.12 -8.04
CA ASP A 718 9.12 -8.39 -8.71
C ASP A 718 9.09 -8.30 -10.24
N ASP A 719 9.29 -7.11 -10.85
CA ASP A 719 9.42 -6.92 -12.28
C ASP A 719 10.90 -6.78 -12.69
N THR A 720 11.32 -7.47 -13.73
CA THR A 720 12.69 -7.34 -14.23
C THR A 720 12.78 -6.31 -15.38
N PRO A 721 13.95 -5.69 -15.60
CA PRO A 721 14.16 -4.81 -16.75
C PRO A 721 13.88 -5.49 -18.09
N LEU A 722 14.08 -6.81 -18.18
CA LEU A 722 13.81 -7.58 -19.41
C LEU A 722 12.30 -7.63 -19.69
N GLU A 723 11.50 -7.94 -18.70
CA GLU A 723 10.03 -7.94 -18.78
C GLU A 723 9.47 -6.55 -19.05
N ALA A 724 10.07 -5.53 -18.45
CA ALA A 724 9.66 -4.12 -18.58
C ALA A 724 10.09 -3.45 -19.89
N GLY A 725 10.82 -4.17 -20.76
CA GLY A 725 11.32 -3.61 -22.03
C GLY A 725 12.50 -2.65 -21.85
N LEU A 726 13.23 -2.74 -20.75
CA LEU A 726 14.38 -1.90 -20.38
C LEU A 726 15.72 -2.65 -20.50
N ALA A 727 15.77 -3.75 -21.25
CA ALA A 727 16.99 -4.55 -21.46
C ALA A 727 18.19 -3.70 -21.93
N PHE A 728 17.97 -2.63 -22.64
CA PHE A 728 19.01 -1.71 -23.12
C PHE A 728 19.74 -0.96 -22.00
N THR A 729 19.15 -0.88 -20.80
CA THR A 729 19.78 -0.31 -19.61
C THR A 729 20.69 -1.30 -18.89
N CYS A 730 20.78 -2.56 -19.34
CA CYS A 730 21.53 -3.59 -18.64
C CYS A 730 22.79 -3.95 -19.44
N LYS A 731 23.96 -3.83 -18.81
CA LYS A 731 25.28 -4.14 -19.40
C LYS A 731 25.57 -5.64 -19.52
N LEU A 732 24.59 -6.44 -19.95
CA LEU A 732 24.68 -7.90 -20.09
C LEU A 732 25.73 -8.36 -21.12
N LYS A 733 26.16 -7.49 -22.05
CA LYS A 733 27.24 -7.78 -23.02
C LYS A 733 28.63 -7.51 -22.45
N SER A 734 28.74 -6.85 -21.30
CA SER A 734 30.00 -6.54 -20.60
C SER A 734 30.32 -7.65 -19.61
N SER A 735 31.61 -7.80 -19.25
CA SER A 735 32.03 -8.67 -18.14
C SER A 735 31.88 -8.02 -16.75
N VAL A 736 31.56 -6.72 -16.67
CA VAL A 736 31.43 -5.99 -15.42
C VAL A 736 30.24 -6.54 -14.61
N PRO A 737 30.47 -7.02 -13.36
CA PRO A 737 29.40 -7.56 -12.53
C PRO A 737 28.47 -6.45 -12.06
N PHE A 738 27.21 -6.83 -11.79
CA PHE A 738 26.24 -5.98 -11.11
C PHE A 738 25.20 -6.84 -10.39
N LEU A 739 24.58 -6.28 -9.36
CA LEU A 739 23.57 -6.97 -8.58
C LEU A 739 22.39 -7.43 -9.46
N GLY A 740 21.96 -8.69 -9.30
CA GLY A 740 20.88 -9.30 -10.09
C GLY A 740 21.29 -9.81 -11.50
N ARG A 741 22.54 -9.64 -11.92
CA ARG A 741 23.02 -10.06 -13.24
C ARG A 741 22.72 -11.52 -13.55
N THR A 742 23.10 -12.44 -12.63
CA THR A 742 22.91 -13.89 -12.78
C THR A 742 21.43 -14.25 -13.01
N ALA A 743 20.53 -13.60 -12.28
CA ALA A 743 19.10 -13.81 -12.46
C ALA A 743 18.61 -13.34 -13.84
N LEU A 744 19.07 -12.18 -14.33
CA LEU A 744 18.72 -11.70 -15.67
C LEU A 744 19.29 -12.58 -16.77
N GLU A 745 20.51 -13.10 -16.63
CA GLU A 745 21.11 -14.04 -17.60
C GLU A 745 20.35 -15.37 -17.65
N ALA A 746 19.96 -15.89 -16.48
CA ALA A 746 19.12 -17.07 -16.37
C ALA A 746 17.73 -16.85 -17.00
N GLN A 747 17.11 -15.70 -16.73
CA GLN A 747 15.83 -15.35 -17.33
C GLN A 747 15.94 -15.20 -18.86
N LYS A 748 17.00 -14.54 -19.33
CA LYS A 748 17.25 -14.38 -20.76
C LYS A 748 17.42 -15.72 -21.49
N SER A 749 18.11 -16.70 -20.87
CA SER A 749 18.31 -18.04 -21.45
C SER A 749 17.03 -18.88 -21.45
N LYS A 750 16.17 -18.74 -20.44
CA LYS A 750 14.89 -19.44 -20.33
C LYS A 750 13.77 -18.81 -21.16
N GLY A 751 13.95 -17.56 -21.64
CA GLY A 751 12.91 -16.75 -22.24
C GLY A 751 12.08 -15.99 -21.19
N LEU A 752 11.31 -14.98 -21.65
CA LEU A 752 10.47 -14.17 -20.77
C LEU A 752 9.15 -14.89 -20.51
N HIS A 753 8.76 -14.95 -19.26
CA HIS A 753 7.46 -15.49 -18.87
C HIS A 753 6.31 -14.52 -19.13
N ARG A 754 6.57 -13.21 -18.97
CA ARG A 754 5.64 -12.10 -19.21
C ARG A 754 6.40 -10.89 -19.74
N ARG A 755 5.69 -9.95 -20.31
CA ARG A 755 6.25 -8.66 -20.71
C ARG A 755 5.22 -7.56 -20.59
N ILE A 756 5.69 -6.34 -20.39
CA ILE A 756 4.83 -5.17 -20.41
C ILE A 756 4.39 -4.85 -21.84
N VAL A 757 3.10 -4.57 -22.01
CA VAL A 757 2.47 -4.22 -23.27
C VAL A 757 1.67 -2.93 -23.07
N CYS A 758 1.71 -2.07 -24.09
CA CYS A 758 0.87 -0.89 -24.18
C CYS A 758 -0.46 -1.27 -24.85
N PHE A 759 -1.55 -0.84 -24.27
CA PHE A 759 -2.89 -0.99 -24.85
C PHE A 759 -3.46 0.40 -25.13
N THR A 760 -4.10 0.59 -26.28
CA THR A 760 -4.89 1.78 -26.60
C THR A 760 -6.34 1.42 -26.83
N VAL A 761 -7.25 2.27 -26.32
CA VAL A 761 -8.68 2.21 -26.56
C VAL A 761 -9.08 3.46 -27.34
N ASP A 762 -9.84 3.28 -28.39
CA ASP A 762 -10.25 4.39 -29.28
C ASP A 762 -11.32 5.27 -28.64
N GLU A 763 -12.18 4.67 -27.81
CA GLU A 763 -13.20 5.38 -27.07
C GLU A 763 -12.57 6.24 -25.96
N LYS A 764 -13.08 7.45 -25.80
CA LYS A 764 -12.69 8.35 -24.70
C LYS A 764 -13.30 7.87 -23.39
N VAL A 765 -12.58 7.01 -22.69
CA VAL A 765 -13.02 6.41 -21.43
C VAL A 765 -11.92 6.53 -20.36
N PRO A 766 -12.23 6.99 -19.14
CA PRO A 766 -11.24 7.05 -18.06
C PRO A 766 -10.89 5.65 -17.57
N MET A 767 -9.61 5.34 -17.53
CA MET A 767 -9.03 4.16 -16.91
C MET A 767 -7.83 4.57 -16.05
N PHE A 768 -7.56 3.86 -14.96
CA PHE A 768 -6.62 4.33 -13.93
C PHE A 768 -5.57 3.30 -13.52
N GLY A 769 -5.73 2.05 -13.95
CA GLY A 769 -5.02 0.86 -13.50
C GLY A 769 -5.96 -0.11 -12.79
N LEU A 770 -5.53 -1.36 -12.65
CA LEU A 770 -6.29 -2.49 -12.11
C LEU A 770 -7.47 -2.96 -12.99
N GLU A 771 -7.78 -2.31 -14.11
CA GLU A 771 -8.73 -2.82 -15.09
C GLU A 771 -8.24 -4.15 -15.67
N ALA A 772 -9.13 -5.14 -15.76
CA ALA A 772 -8.77 -6.47 -16.27
C ALA A 772 -8.49 -6.44 -17.77
N ILE A 773 -7.41 -7.13 -18.17
CA ILE A 773 -7.04 -7.36 -19.56
C ILE A 773 -7.53 -8.75 -19.95
N PHE A 774 -8.36 -8.81 -20.97
CA PHE A 774 -8.80 -10.06 -21.57
C PHE A 774 -8.12 -10.25 -22.92
N ARG A 775 -7.75 -11.49 -23.20
CA ARG A 775 -7.32 -11.93 -24.50
C ARG A 775 -8.23 -13.08 -24.95
N ASP A 776 -8.87 -12.93 -26.11
CA ASP A 776 -9.80 -13.92 -26.67
C ASP A 776 -10.87 -14.34 -25.64
N GLY A 777 -11.37 -13.36 -24.84
CA GLY A 777 -12.38 -13.55 -23.80
C GLY A 777 -11.87 -14.13 -22.46
N VAL A 778 -10.58 -14.41 -22.32
CA VAL A 778 -9.99 -14.97 -21.09
C VAL A 778 -9.17 -13.89 -20.38
N PRO A 779 -9.32 -13.68 -19.03
CA PRO A 779 -8.51 -12.74 -18.29
C PRO A 779 -7.05 -13.20 -18.26
N VAL A 780 -6.13 -12.31 -18.66
CA VAL A 780 -4.69 -12.61 -18.78
C VAL A 780 -3.79 -11.72 -17.93
N GLY A 781 -4.35 -10.69 -17.30
CA GLY A 781 -3.65 -9.73 -16.45
C GLY A 781 -4.52 -8.53 -16.16
N HIS A 782 -3.92 -7.49 -15.58
CA HIS A 782 -4.56 -6.21 -15.32
C HIS A 782 -3.65 -5.05 -15.73
N LEU A 783 -4.23 -3.89 -15.93
CA LEU A 783 -3.46 -2.66 -16.15
C LEU A 783 -2.71 -2.27 -14.89
N ARG A 784 -1.42 -1.95 -15.03
CA ARG A 784 -0.59 -1.40 -13.96
C ARG A 784 -0.81 0.10 -13.82
N ARG A 785 -0.90 0.79 -14.94
CA ARG A 785 -1.14 2.24 -15.04
C ARG A 785 -1.97 2.52 -16.28
N SER A 786 -2.87 3.50 -16.19
CA SER A 786 -3.64 3.98 -17.34
C SER A 786 -3.89 5.48 -17.21
N GLU A 787 -3.90 6.18 -18.32
CA GLU A 787 -4.23 7.59 -18.44
C GLU A 787 -4.77 7.92 -19.83
N PHE A 788 -5.39 9.10 -19.98
CA PHE A 788 -5.78 9.59 -21.29
C PHE A 788 -4.59 10.31 -21.95
N GLY A 789 -4.22 9.90 -23.16
CA GLY A 789 -3.15 10.49 -23.96
C GLY A 789 -3.66 11.59 -24.87
N PHE A 790 -3.47 12.85 -24.48
CA PHE A 790 -4.03 14.00 -25.21
C PHE A 790 -3.40 14.27 -26.57
N ALA A 791 -2.15 13.86 -26.79
CA ALA A 791 -1.49 14.04 -28.09
C ALA A 791 -1.91 12.98 -29.11
N ILE A 792 -2.36 11.82 -28.68
CA ILE A 792 -2.82 10.74 -29.54
C ILE A 792 -4.34 10.54 -29.48
N ASP A 793 -5.01 11.29 -28.61
CA ASP A 793 -6.46 11.31 -28.39
C ASP A 793 -7.06 9.92 -28.10
N LYS A 794 -6.41 9.15 -27.21
CA LYS A 794 -6.79 7.78 -26.86
C LYS A 794 -6.56 7.52 -25.36
N THR A 795 -7.36 6.63 -24.82
CA THR A 795 -7.04 6.02 -23.51
C THR A 795 -5.89 5.04 -23.69
N ILE A 796 -4.88 5.13 -22.82
CA ILE A 796 -3.66 4.30 -22.86
C ILE A 796 -3.55 3.55 -21.55
N GLY A 797 -3.20 2.26 -21.61
CA GLY A 797 -2.88 1.46 -20.45
C GLY A 797 -1.64 0.61 -20.64
N TYR A 798 -0.90 0.36 -19.57
CA TYR A 798 0.24 -0.58 -19.58
C TYR A 798 -0.06 -1.73 -18.61
N GLY A 799 0.18 -2.96 -19.06
CA GLY A 799 0.03 -4.16 -18.24
C GLY A 799 0.98 -5.27 -18.66
N TYR A 800 1.22 -6.19 -17.72
CA TYR A 800 2.08 -7.36 -17.99
C TYR A 800 1.23 -8.54 -18.45
N ILE A 801 1.57 -9.10 -19.59
CA ILE A 801 0.91 -10.28 -20.16
C ILE A 801 1.93 -11.29 -20.69
N ARG A 802 1.52 -12.55 -20.78
CA ARG A 802 2.40 -13.65 -21.24
C ARG A 802 2.63 -13.64 -22.75
N ASN A 803 1.55 -13.50 -23.52
CA ASN A 803 1.60 -13.50 -24.98
C ASN A 803 0.88 -12.27 -25.53
N PRO A 804 1.54 -11.42 -26.35
CA PRO A 804 0.95 -10.22 -26.93
C PRO A 804 0.09 -10.47 -28.19
N ASP A 805 -0.01 -11.71 -28.68
CA ASP A 805 -0.84 -12.05 -29.84
C ASP A 805 -2.27 -12.39 -29.42
N GLY A 806 -3.26 -12.04 -30.21
CA GLY A 806 -4.68 -12.27 -29.97
C GLY A 806 -5.53 -11.01 -30.01
N GLU A 807 -6.82 -11.16 -29.77
CA GLU A 807 -7.76 -10.04 -29.63
C GLU A 807 -7.85 -9.60 -28.16
N PHE A 808 -7.66 -8.30 -27.93
CA PHE A 808 -7.65 -7.76 -26.58
C PHE A 808 -8.87 -6.88 -26.30
N THR A 809 -9.35 -7.01 -25.07
CA THR A 809 -10.31 -6.09 -24.49
C THR A 809 -9.92 -5.72 -23.07
N LEU A 810 -10.31 -4.52 -22.64
CA LEU A 810 -10.13 -4.02 -21.27
C LEU A 810 -11.49 -3.89 -20.62
N GLU A 811 -11.64 -4.36 -19.40
CA GLU A 811 -12.89 -4.25 -18.64
C GLU A 811 -12.80 -3.15 -17.61
N ARG A 812 -13.66 -2.14 -17.76
CA ARG A 812 -13.88 -1.08 -16.77
C ARG A 812 -15.28 -1.21 -16.19
N MET A 813 -15.38 -1.49 -14.89
CA MET A 813 -16.64 -1.55 -14.14
C MET A 813 -17.71 -2.45 -14.81
N GLY A 814 -17.29 -3.61 -15.33
CA GLY A 814 -18.16 -4.56 -15.99
C GLY A 814 -18.47 -4.23 -17.47
N VAL A 815 -17.96 -3.13 -18.01
CA VAL A 815 -18.06 -2.77 -19.43
C VAL A 815 -16.76 -3.07 -20.14
N THR A 816 -16.82 -3.79 -21.27
CA THR A 816 -15.68 -4.23 -22.04
C THR A 816 -15.43 -3.31 -23.23
N TYR A 817 -14.20 -2.87 -23.41
CA TYR A 817 -13.73 -2.01 -24.50
C TYR A 817 -12.71 -2.74 -25.34
N LYS A 818 -12.82 -2.63 -26.68
CA LYS A 818 -11.81 -3.19 -27.59
C LYS A 818 -10.49 -2.43 -27.44
N ALA A 819 -9.39 -3.18 -27.35
CA ALA A 819 -8.06 -2.61 -27.16
C ALA A 819 -7.08 -3.08 -28.22
N THR A 820 -6.20 -2.18 -28.65
CA THR A 820 -5.09 -2.48 -29.56
C THR A 820 -3.80 -2.60 -28.75
N ALA A 821 -3.12 -3.74 -28.87
CA ALA A 821 -1.85 -3.98 -28.21
C ALA A 821 -0.67 -3.42 -29.02
N HIS A 822 0.26 -2.76 -28.35
CA HIS A 822 1.45 -2.15 -28.93
C HIS A 822 2.70 -2.57 -28.16
N LEU A 823 3.73 -3.00 -28.85
CA LEU A 823 5.04 -3.32 -28.26
C LEU A 823 5.97 -2.11 -28.17
N LYS A 824 5.66 -1.05 -28.89
CA LYS A 824 6.33 0.26 -28.80
C LYS A 824 5.33 1.33 -28.36
N SER A 825 5.86 2.40 -27.81
CA SER A 825 5.06 3.58 -27.48
C SER A 825 4.30 4.10 -28.72
N PRO A 826 3.02 4.47 -28.59
CA PRO A 826 2.27 5.03 -29.71
C PRO A 826 2.73 6.47 -30.06
N PHE A 827 3.37 7.18 -29.12
CA PHE A 827 3.85 8.54 -29.33
C PHE A 827 5.38 8.56 -29.54
N ASP A 828 5.85 9.15 -30.63
CA ASP A 828 7.27 9.37 -31.00
C ASP A 828 8.17 8.14 -30.74
N PRO A 829 7.87 6.95 -31.32
CA PRO A 829 8.59 5.73 -31.04
C PRO A 829 10.09 5.77 -31.42
N GLU A 830 10.50 6.72 -32.28
CA GLU A 830 11.87 6.90 -32.75
C GLU A 830 12.67 7.90 -31.89
N ASN A 831 12.09 8.48 -30.84
CA ASN A 831 12.73 9.48 -29.97
C ASN A 831 13.23 10.73 -30.71
N LYS A 832 12.54 11.16 -31.76
CA LYS A 832 12.92 12.35 -32.52
C LYS A 832 12.68 13.65 -31.75
N ARG A 833 11.55 13.72 -31.03
CA ARG A 833 11.17 14.94 -30.30
C ARG A 833 12.13 15.24 -29.16
N VAL A 834 12.50 14.28 -28.35
CA VAL A 834 13.47 14.47 -27.23
C VAL A 834 14.85 14.89 -27.75
N LYS A 835 15.21 14.51 -28.97
CA LYS A 835 16.47 14.91 -29.62
C LYS A 835 16.38 16.27 -30.32
N GLY A 836 15.20 16.90 -30.32
CA GLY A 836 14.99 18.20 -30.99
C GLY A 836 14.87 18.10 -32.52
N VAL A 837 14.56 16.91 -33.06
CA VAL A 837 14.32 16.68 -34.49
C VAL A 837 12.81 16.73 -34.73
N ARG A 838 12.32 17.73 -35.46
CA ARG A 838 10.90 17.84 -35.82
C ARG A 838 10.58 16.87 -36.98
N GLY A 839 9.60 15.98 -36.76
CA GLY A 839 9.00 15.15 -37.80
C GLY A 839 7.47 15.19 -37.66
N SER A 840 6.72 14.96 -38.73
CA SER A 840 5.28 14.78 -38.70
C SER A 840 4.90 13.62 -37.77
N LEU A 841 3.85 13.75 -36.96
CA LEU A 841 3.29 12.69 -36.15
C LEU A 841 2.89 11.53 -37.09
N LYS A 842 3.69 10.46 -37.11
CA LYS A 842 3.28 9.17 -37.67
C LYS A 842 2.84 8.29 -36.52
N LEU A 843 1.57 8.03 -36.41
CA LEU A 843 1.01 6.96 -35.60
C LEU A 843 1.54 5.63 -36.13
N CYS A 844 2.09 4.77 -35.30
CA CYS A 844 2.55 3.43 -35.68
C CYS A 844 1.33 2.56 -36.05
N SER A 845 1.15 2.31 -37.32
CA SER A 845 -0.02 1.60 -37.86
C SER A 845 0.20 0.09 -38.14
N HIS A 846 1.36 -0.51 -37.73
CA HIS A 846 1.56 -1.96 -37.97
C HIS A 846 2.34 -2.68 -36.83
N PRO A 847 1.90 -3.91 -36.47
CA PRO A 847 2.46 -4.70 -35.36
C PRO A 847 3.76 -5.48 -35.68
N ARG A 848 4.33 -5.43 -36.89
CA ARG A 848 5.25 -6.48 -37.35
C ARG A 848 6.77 -6.22 -37.28
N ASP A 849 7.24 -5.09 -36.81
CA ASP A 849 8.69 -4.80 -36.81
C ASP A 849 9.33 -4.86 -35.44
N LEU A 850 9.65 -6.05 -34.96
CA LEU A 850 10.53 -6.25 -33.78
C LEU A 850 11.31 -7.57 -33.92
N LEU A 851 12.61 -7.47 -33.68
CA LEU A 851 13.48 -8.61 -33.36
C LEU A 851 12.99 -9.21 -32.04
N LEU A 852 12.26 -10.32 -32.16
CA LEU A 852 11.72 -11.11 -31.07
C LEU A 852 12.85 -11.94 -30.45
N LEU A 853 13.08 -11.79 -29.15
CA LEU A 853 13.64 -12.89 -28.39
C LEU A 853 12.55 -13.98 -28.34
N PRO A 854 12.86 -15.24 -28.68
CA PRO A 854 11.86 -16.29 -28.71
C PRO A 854 11.26 -16.51 -27.31
N ILE A 855 9.92 -16.53 -27.23
CA ILE A 855 9.18 -16.99 -26.08
C ILE A 855 9.15 -18.51 -26.18
N THR A 856 9.93 -19.19 -25.36
CA THR A 856 9.82 -20.64 -25.20
C THR A 856 8.70 -20.91 -24.18
N LEU A 857 7.67 -21.59 -24.64
CA LEU A 857 6.63 -22.15 -23.78
C LEU A 857 7.21 -23.40 -23.11
N PRO A 858 7.25 -23.48 -21.78
CA PRO A 858 7.42 -24.76 -21.12
C PRO A 858 6.15 -25.59 -21.31
N GLU A 859 6.26 -26.79 -21.79
CA GLU A 859 5.18 -27.77 -21.80
C GLU A 859 4.72 -28.06 -20.37
N ASN A 860 3.43 -27.88 -20.16
CA ASN A 860 2.57 -28.41 -19.12
C ASN A 860 3.19 -28.80 -17.75
N ARG A 861 2.93 -27.97 -16.73
CA ARG A 861 2.47 -28.39 -15.38
C ARG A 861 1.97 -27.16 -14.63
N GLY A 862 0.69 -26.87 -14.78
CA GLY A 862 -0.07 -25.97 -13.90
C GLY A 862 -1.38 -26.66 -13.50
N PRO A 863 -2.03 -26.30 -12.40
CA PRO A 863 -3.24 -26.97 -11.94
C PRO A 863 -4.36 -26.87 -12.98
N HIS A 864 -5.01 -27.99 -13.21
CA HIS A 864 -6.11 -28.17 -14.15
C HIS A 864 -7.21 -27.13 -13.94
N PHE A 865 -7.38 -26.22 -14.88
CA PHE A 865 -8.66 -25.58 -15.15
C PHE A 865 -9.48 -26.52 -16.04
N GLN A 866 -10.33 -27.33 -15.45
CA GLN A 866 -11.41 -27.99 -16.19
C GLN A 866 -12.44 -26.92 -16.55
N ALA A 867 -12.58 -26.66 -17.85
CA ALA A 867 -13.74 -25.99 -18.40
C ALA A 867 -14.98 -26.84 -18.07
N MET A 868 -15.86 -26.32 -17.25
CA MET A 868 -17.21 -26.86 -17.13
C MET A 868 -17.96 -26.56 -18.42
N SER A 869 -18.17 -27.58 -19.26
CA SER A 869 -19.09 -27.56 -20.38
C SER A 869 -20.50 -27.26 -19.86
N LYS A 870 -21.19 -26.37 -20.55
CA LYS A 870 -22.63 -26.20 -20.47
C LYS A 870 -23.29 -27.55 -20.87
N ASP A 871 -23.96 -28.19 -19.94
CA ASP A 871 -25.17 -28.96 -20.21
C ASP A 871 -25.89 -29.27 -18.88
N LYS A 872 -27.12 -28.76 -18.84
CA LYS A 872 -28.25 -28.87 -17.91
C LYS A 872 -28.41 -27.78 -16.90
#